data_38ab1501e19931ffa4d42cca1ab27064
#
_entry.id   38ab1501e19931ffa4d42cca1ab27064
#
_cell.length_a   1.000
_cell.length_b   1.000
_cell.length_c   1.000
_cell.angle_alpha   90.00
_cell.angle_beta   90.00
_cell.angle_gamma   90.00
#
_symmetry.space_group_name_H-M   'P 1'
#
loop_
_entity.id
_entity.type
_entity.pdbx_description
1 polymer ?
#
loop_
_entity_poly.entity_id
_entity_poly.type
_entity_poly.pdbx_seq_one_letter_code
_entity_poly.pdbx_strand_id
1 'polypeptide(L)'
;MITNDVGSWKELEIEQCREDTTGVISEVSFPITFHFAAKELLEKLFETNGFYAEALFRIYKRADFSDDYTLVREMRLDFSTYKADRNGVEIESINDDLSEYISSRKSTKYDIKVSEIADSKKWRYERMRLLDRGSWTFPSWDGKTESERNYYTVKVKNTDIATLPMNVNTVEMTPGGYENIFQTQEHSDADGTGEYNDLASFFFQSAEKGGLQGPFTVSIKARICANHSQNIDYAANLRCVLLWKSIGSGYKIIKSWNHVGLALTPEPHYVWNIDWISDGDYEVAAGQEHPAFPGIYMNAGDCLAFAVVNDNAPMFNDDGLTMAYATVWADDEFDPTVTLSYIGRSRNKEQDINVVDPQNLLQKLIDLMTEQNSGNRIYTGEIDWGELYPVQVRICAAESLRGFQEAVLHGQFSDFVDWMHALGYEYGIVRNHILFKPRDQYFLKETTALELSGDEVAELEIDAADDYAYTNVKIGYDKQDYESVNGRAEANGTFEYTTGFLRREEKTLELISPYRADSIGIELLCREADNKSKSTDDSSDNDIFFVALSDDKGTYVTYKTQQITDKDTGVSMFNALFNPYYLVQANKSLLGITTTRLRFAGTDMNRNASIGSENIYRDVEIATSDQLFRPVTYSFATGNFKDLPLPEKWNGLVKFTFDGVRRTGFIRKIMKNYSLETETEWQLWASL
;
A
#
# COMPACT_ATOMS: atom_id res chain seq x y z
N MET A 1 -6.31 43.10 36.20
CA MET A 1 -7.30 42.04 36.40
C MET A 1 -8.68 42.70 36.41
N ILE A 2 -9.53 42.35 35.48
CA ILE A 2 -10.87 42.96 35.35
C ILE A 2 -11.83 41.93 35.94
N THR A 3 -12.19 42.08 37.22
CA THR A 3 -12.90 41.04 37.96
C THR A 3 -14.41 41.17 37.96
N ASN A 4 -14.95 42.35 37.63
CA ASN A 4 -16.40 42.64 37.73
C ASN A 4 -17.04 43.04 36.42
N ASP A 5 -16.29 42.99 35.31
CA ASP A 5 -16.74 43.51 34.03
C ASP A 5 -17.25 42.43 33.07
N VAL A 6 -17.40 41.19 33.59
CA VAL A 6 -17.89 40.04 32.82
C VAL A 6 -19.28 39.67 33.32
N GLY A 7 -20.25 39.75 32.41
CA GLY A 7 -21.59 39.17 32.58
C GLY A 7 -21.59 37.70 32.18
N SER A 8 -22.71 37.03 32.30
CA SER A 8 -22.94 35.65 31.84
C SER A 8 -22.00 34.57 32.41
N TRP A 9 -21.07 34.90 33.33
CA TRP A 9 -20.14 33.91 33.86
C TRP A 9 -20.85 32.71 34.52
N LYS A 10 -22.11 32.84 34.89
CA LYS A 10 -22.95 31.75 35.39
C LYS A 10 -23.36 30.74 34.33
N GLU A 11 -23.25 31.13 33.07
CA GLU A 11 -23.56 30.30 31.91
C GLU A 11 -22.31 29.57 31.38
N LEU A 12 -21.16 29.82 32.03
CA LEU A 12 -19.91 29.13 31.68
C LEU A 12 -20.03 27.64 31.88
N GLU A 13 -19.90 26.91 30.80
CA GLU A 13 -19.88 25.45 30.75
C GLU A 13 -18.54 24.94 30.24
N ILE A 14 -17.98 23.97 30.94
CA ILE A 14 -16.80 23.24 30.49
C ILE A 14 -17.22 21.80 30.20
N GLU A 15 -16.98 21.41 28.97
CA GLU A 15 -17.18 20.06 28.53
C GLU A 15 -15.86 19.31 28.48
N GLN A 16 -15.84 18.08 29.00
CA GLN A 16 -14.77 17.10 28.76
C GLN A 16 -15.39 15.91 28.06
N CYS A 17 -15.03 15.67 26.81
CA CYS A 17 -15.66 14.62 26.00
C CYS A 17 -14.61 13.83 25.20
N ARG A 18 -15.06 12.70 24.69
CA ARG A 18 -14.36 11.92 23.70
C ARG A 18 -15.13 11.97 22.38
N GLU A 19 -14.42 12.21 21.32
CA GLU A 19 -14.92 11.94 19.97
C GLU A 19 -14.61 10.47 19.69
N ASP A 20 -15.64 9.62 19.66
CA ASP A 20 -15.50 8.17 19.57
C ASP A 20 -14.53 7.59 20.64
N THR A 21 -13.48 6.90 20.21
CA THR A 21 -12.51 6.25 21.12
C THR A 21 -11.24 7.09 21.33
N THR A 22 -11.26 8.36 20.99
CA THR A 22 -10.15 9.30 21.22
C THR A 22 -9.79 9.46 22.70
N GLY A 23 -8.68 10.11 22.97
CA GLY A 23 -8.42 10.67 24.30
C GLY A 23 -9.46 11.74 24.66
N VAL A 24 -9.66 11.97 25.94
CA VAL A 24 -10.58 13.03 26.41
C VAL A 24 -10.05 14.40 26.00
N ILE A 25 -10.91 15.19 25.36
CA ILE A 25 -10.66 16.57 24.95
C ILE A 25 -11.52 17.47 25.85
N SER A 26 -11.05 18.66 26.16
CA SER A 26 -11.82 19.62 26.95
C SER A 26 -12.19 20.82 26.10
N GLU A 27 -13.46 21.09 26.02
CA GLU A 27 -14.02 22.22 25.28
C GLU A 27 -14.70 23.20 26.23
N VAL A 28 -14.72 24.47 25.85
CA VAL A 28 -15.43 25.51 26.55
C VAL A 28 -16.18 26.33 25.54
N SER A 29 -17.47 26.43 25.68
CA SER A 29 -18.31 27.24 24.80
C SER A 29 -19.30 28.02 25.64
N PHE A 30 -19.21 29.32 25.55
CA PHE A 30 -20.31 30.21 26.00
C PHE A 30 -20.12 31.62 25.47
N PRO A 31 -21.19 32.35 25.17
CA PRO A 31 -21.12 33.76 24.85
C PRO A 31 -20.78 34.59 26.09
N ILE A 32 -19.70 35.32 26.00
CA ILE A 32 -19.24 36.20 27.10
C ILE A 32 -19.72 37.62 26.85
N THR A 33 -20.41 38.20 27.85
CA THR A 33 -20.78 39.60 27.82
C THR A 33 -19.82 40.41 28.67
N PHE A 34 -19.17 41.38 28.08
CA PHE A 34 -18.23 42.29 28.73
C PHE A 34 -18.88 43.65 28.95
N HIS A 35 -18.67 44.20 30.15
CA HIS A 35 -19.20 45.48 30.56
C HIS A 35 -18.06 46.47 30.92
N PHE A 36 -18.37 47.71 31.15
CA PHE A 36 -17.49 48.79 31.64
C PHE A 36 -16.12 48.83 30.91
N ALA A 37 -15.03 48.79 31.66
CA ALA A 37 -13.67 48.92 31.10
C ALA A 37 -13.31 47.81 30.13
N ALA A 38 -13.82 46.58 30.32
CA ALA A 38 -13.63 45.48 29.39
C ALA A 38 -14.33 45.75 28.04
N LYS A 39 -15.56 46.29 28.08
CA LYS A 39 -16.28 46.71 26.87
C LYS A 39 -15.48 47.75 26.09
N GLU A 40 -15.05 48.84 26.74
CA GLU A 40 -14.28 49.91 26.07
C GLU A 40 -12.98 49.39 25.41
N LEU A 41 -12.32 48.44 26.06
CA LEU A 41 -11.11 47.81 25.53
C LEU A 41 -11.41 46.99 24.26
N LEU A 42 -12.45 46.16 24.29
CA LEU A 42 -12.82 45.30 23.18
C LEU A 42 -13.38 46.11 22.01
N GLU A 43 -14.18 47.18 22.26
CA GLU A 43 -14.64 48.08 21.23
C GLU A 43 -13.45 48.73 20.49
N LYS A 44 -12.47 49.23 21.24
CA LYS A 44 -11.26 49.83 20.65
C LYS A 44 -10.43 48.82 19.87
N LEU A 45 -10.30 47.60 20.36
CA LEU A 45 -9.58 46.53 19.66
C LEU A 45 -10.26 46.17 18.33
N PHE A 46 -11.59 46.04 18.34
CA PHE A 46 -12.36 45.72 17.16
C PHE A 46 -12.36 46.86 16.14
N GLU A 47 -12.55 48.11 16.59
CA GLU A 47 -12.47 49.29 15.72
C GLU A 47 -11.11 49.45 15.03
N THR A 48 -10.04 49.04 15.70
CA THR A 48 -8.67 49.16 15.17
C THR A 48 -8.30 47.99 14.24
N ASN A 49 -8.67 46.76 14.56
CA ASN A 49 -8.17 45.54 13.93
C ASN A 49 -9.27 44.72 13.23
N GLY A 50 -10.56 45.03 13.45
CA GLY A 50 -11.69 44.29 12.90
C GLY A 50 -11.65 42.83 13.34
N PHE A 51 -11.85 41.90 12.39
CA PHE A 51 -11.81 40.45 12.67
C PHE A 51 -10.41 39.92 13.05
N TYR A 52 -9.36 40.70 12.81
CA TYR A 52 -7.98 40.36 13.18
C TYR A 52 -7.63 40.83 14.61
N ALA A 53 -8.60 41.36 15.36
CA ALA A 53 -8.38 41.67 16.76
C ALA A 53 -8.09 40.39 17.56
N GLU A 54 -7.18 40.46 18.51
CA GLU A 54 -6.81 39.34 19.39
C GLU A 54 -6.94 39.72 20.85
N ALA A 55 -7.63 38.91 21.63
CA ALA A 55 -7.71 39.03 23.07
C ALA A 55 -7.77 37.65 23.73
N LEU A 56 -7.05 37.49 24.85
CA LEU A 56 -7.07 36.28 25.64
C LEU A 56 -7.99 36.49 26.85
N PHE A 57 -8.87 35.54 27.07
CA PHE A 57 -9.72 35.44 28.20
C PHE A 57 -9.24 34.33 29.13
N ARG A 58 -9.01 34.62 30.40
CA ARG A 58 -8.47 33.67 31.39
C ARG A 58 -9.42 33.51 32.56
N ILE A 59 -9.73 32.27 32.89
CA ILE A 59 -10.55 31.88 34.01
C ILE A 59 -9.64 31.40 35.13
N TYR A 60 -9.79 32.02 36.31
CA TYR A 60 -9.07 31.59 37.50
C TYR A 60 -10.06 31.14 38.56
N LYS A 61 -9.73 30.03 39.23
CA LYS A 61 -10.44 29.55 40.43
C LYS A 61 -9.69 30.02 41.64
N ARG A 62 -10.42 30.60 42.61
CA ARG A 62 -9.89 30.90 43.93
C ARG A 62 -9.79 29.61 44.73
N ALA A 63 -8.65 29.36 45.36
CA ALA A 63 -8.51 28.26 46.29
C ALA A 63 -9.37 28.50 47.56
N ASP A 64 -9.97 27.45 48.06
CA ASP A 64 -10.80 27.54 49.27
C ASP A 64 -9.98 28.07 50.44
N PHE A 65 -10.49 29.12 51.08
CA PHE A 65 -9.88 29.79 52.24
C PHE A 65 -8.50 30.44 51.99
N SER A 66 -8.11 30.66 50.74
CA SER A 66 -6.87 31.33 50.34
C SER A 66 -7.16 32.47 49.36
N ASP A 67 -6.24 33.42 49.28
CA ASP A 67 -6.26 34.44 48.23
C ASP A 67 -5.49 34.01 46.97
N ASP A 68 -5.08 32.75 46.91
CA ASP A 68 -4.42 32.16 45.73
C ASP A 68 -5.42 31.83 44.65
N TYR A 69 -5.06 32.16 43.42
CA TYR A 69 -5.84 31.91 42.25
C TYR A 69 -5.09 30.93 41.34
N THR A 70 -5.72 29.83 40.98
CA THR A 70 -5.19 28.85 40.04
C THR A 70 -5.84 29.07 38.67
N LEU A 71 -5.03 29.15 37.61
CA LEU A 71 -5.53 29.22 36.22
C LEU A 71 -6.28 27.93 35.90
N VAL A 72 -7.56 28.04 35.58
CA VAL A 72 -8.42 26.91 35.17
C VAL A 72 -8.38 26.77 33.67
N ARG A 73 -8.54 27.89 32.93
CA ARG A 73 -8.61 27.89 31.46
C ARG A 73 -8.09 29.20 30.88
N GLU A 74 -7.52 29.10 29.69
CA GLU A 74 -7.18 30.21 28.84
C GLU A 74 -7.86 29.99 27.47
N MET A 75 -8.52 31.00 26.93
CA MET A 75 -9.28 30.97 25.70
C MET A 75 -8.99 32.23 24.88
N ARG A 76 -9.24 32.19 23.60
CA ARG A 76 -9.21 33.36 22.71
C ARG A 76 -10.64 33.85 22.48
N LEU A 77 -10.84 35.14 22.34
CA LEU A 77 -12.12 35.71 21.93
C LEU A 77 -12.23 35.71 20.41
N ASP A 78 -13.36 35.22 19.90
CA ASP A 78 -13.64 35.19 18.46
C ASP A 78 -14.32 36.48 18.01
N PHE A 79 -13.55 37.42 17.49
CA PHE A 79 -14.03 38.70 17.01
C PHE A 79 -14.92 38.61 15.75
N SER A 80 -15.05 37.45 15.12
CA SER A 80 -16.03 37.23 14.05
C SER A 80 -17.47 37.19 14.59
N THR A 81 -17.64 36.86 15.88
CA THR A 81 -18.92 36.82 16.58
C THR A 81 -19.26 38.14 17.34
N TYR A 82 -18.38 39.13 17.23
CA TYR A 82 -18.49 40.38 17.95
C TYR A 82 -19.85 41.08 17.76
N LYS A 83 -20.53 41.34 18.85
CA LYS A 83 -21.76 42.15 18.91
C LYS A 83 -21.65 43.15 20.04
N ALA A 84 -21.89 44.41 19.74
CA ALA A 84 -21.89 45.47 20.75
C ALA A 84 -23.24 46.18 20.78
N ASP A 85 -23.73 46.41 22.02
CA ASP A 85 -24.89 47.23 22.28
C ASP A 85 -24.59 48.28 23.35
N ARG A 86 -25.63 49.01 23.76
CA ARG A 86 -25.49 50.03 24.81
C ARG A 86 -25.04 49.46 26.13
N ASN A 87 -25.33 48.17 26.42
CA ASN A 87 -25.14 47.56 27.71
C ASN A 87 -23.82 46.77 27.80
N GLY A 88 -23.33 46.22 26.68
CA GLY A 88 -22.15 45.39 26.69
C GLY A 88 -21.62 45.03 25.31
N VAL A 89 -20.53 44.30 25.27
CA VAL A 89 -19.99 43.58 24.12
C VAL A 89 -20.16 42.11 24.37
N GLU A 90 -20.89 41.42 23.50
CA GLU A 90 -21.03 39.98 23.45
C GLU A 90 -20.07 39.40 22.43
N ILE A 91 -19.28 38.42 22.84
CA ILE A 91 -18.27 37.74 22.02
C ILE A 91 -18.21 36.28 22.45
N GLU A 92 -18.13 35.37 21.51
CA GLU A 92 -17.88 33.96 21.80
C GLU A 92 -16.40 33.71 22.10
N SER A 93 -16.14 32.73 22.93
CA SER A 93 -14.79 32.27 23.20
C SER A 93 -14.52 30.99 22.41
N ILE A 94 -13.32 30.88 21.88
CA ILE A 94 -12.81 29.65 21.27
C ILE A 94 -11.64 29.11 22.09
N ASN A 95 -11.48 27.80 22.08
CA ASN A 95 -10.30 27.22 22.70
C ASN A 95 -9.05 27.70 21.96
N ASP A 96 -8.07 28.17 22.72
CA ASP A 96 -6.80 28.60 22.14
C ASP A 96 -5.77 27.44 22.26
N ASP A 97 -6.17 26.27 21.77
CA ASP A 97 -5.37 25.06 21.76
C ASP A 97 -5.43 24.37 20.38
N LEU A 98 -4.70 23.27 20.24
CA LEU A 98 -4.60 22.54 18.99
C LEU A 98 -5.94 21.98 18.51
N SER A 99 -6.87 21.68 19.42
CA SER A 99 -8.17 21.11 19.07
C SER A 99 -8.99 22.01 18.17
N GLU A 100 -8.95 23.33 18.37
CA GLU A 100 -9.67 24.30 17.56
C GLU A 100 -9.13 24.38 16.13
N TYR A 101 -7.79 24.37 15.98
CA TYR A 101 -7.18 24.35 14.65
C TYR A 101 -7.52 23.06 13.88
N ILE A 102 -7.53 21.92 14.57
CA ILE A 102 -7.94 20.65 13.99
C ILE A 102 -9.40 20.72 13.58
N SER A 103 -10.30 21.14 14.46
CA SER A 103 -11.73 21.23 14.17
C SER A 103 -12.02 22.08 12.93
N SER A 104 -11.34 23.23 12.80
CA SER A 104 -11.56 24.17 11.69
C SER A 104 -10.85 23.79 10.38
N ARG A 105 -9.76 23.02 10.42
CA ARG A 105 -8.86 22.81 9.26
C ARG A 105 -8.51 21.35 8.96
N LYS A 106 -9.08 20.37 9.67
CA LYS A 106 -8.75 18.94 9.49
C LYS A 106 -8.93 18.42 8.07
N SER A 107 -9.86 19.01 7.30
CA SER A 107 -10.16 18.62 5.92
C SER A 107 -9.50 19.52 4.88
N THR A 108 -8.62 20.46 5.29
CA THR A 108 -7.87 21.28 4.34
C THR A 108 -6.76 20.46 3.70
N LYS A 109 -6.71 20.47 2.37
CA LYS A 109 -5.65 19.81 1.60
C LYS A 109 -4.43 20.71 1.47
N TYR A 110 -3.27 20.14 1.72
CA TYR A 110 -1.98 20.83 1.64
C TYR A 110 -1.06 20.12 0.66
N ASP A 111 -0.39 20.90 -0.16
CA ASP A 111 0.67 20.44 -1.05
C ASP A 111 2.00 20.51 -0.31
N ILE A 112 2.57 19.35 0.03
CA ILE A 112 3.77 19.24 0.84
C ILE A 112 4.90 18.68 -0.03
N LYS A 113 5.96 19.46 -0.24
CA LYS A 113 7.13 18.96 -0.96
C LYS A 113 7.79 17.85 -0.17
N VAL A 114 7.93 16.69 -0.77
CA VAL A 114 8.58 15.53 -0.13
C VAL A 114 10.01 15.86 0.30
N SER A 115 10.73 16.65 -0.49
CA SER A 115 12.11 17.08 -0.17
C SER A 115 12.25 17.88 1.14
N GLU A 116 11.16 18.49 1.64
CA GLU A 116 11.18 19.26 2.89
C GLU A 116 11.01 18.38 4.14
N ILE A 117 10.44 17.19 3.99
CA ILE A 117 10.09 16.28 5.11
C ILE A 117 10.61 14.87 4.95
N ALA A 118 11.33 14.57 3.86
CA ALA A 118 11.86 13.25 3.60
C ALA A 118 12.85 12.79 4.71
N ASP A 119 12.86 11.50 4.94
CA ASP A 119 13.83 10.88 5.82
C ASP A 119 15.27 11.08 5.30
N SER A 120 16.22 11.01 6.20
CA SER A 120 17.66 11.02 5.82
C SER A 120 18.09 9.78 5.05
N LYS A 121 17.33 8.68 5.17
CA LYS A 121 17.55 7.42 4.50
C LYS A 121 16.52 7.24 3.39
N LYS A 122 16.97 6.68 2.27
CA LYS A 122 16.05 6.29 1.17
C LYS A 122 15.67 4.83 1.32
N TRP A 123 14.49 4.50 0.78
CA TRP A 123 14.08 3.13 0.59
C TRP A 123 14.69 2.60 -0.71
N ARG A 124 15.57 1.58 -0.59
CA ARG A 124 16.04 0.79 -1.73
C ARG A 124 15.01 -0.28 -2.04
N TYR A 125 14.23 -0.02 -3.05
CA TYR A 125 13.17 -0.92 -3.48
C TYR A 125 13.72 -1.94 -4.50
N GLU A 126 13.74 -3.21 -4.10
CA GLU A 126 14.27 -4.32 -4.92
C GLU A 126 13.33 -4.70 -6.07
N ARG A 127 12.22 -4.08 -6.25
CA ARG A 127 11.18 -4.33 -7.25
C ARG A 127 10.52 -5.72 -7.11
N MET A 128 9.27 -5.82 -7.44
CA MET A 128 8.55 -7.08 -7.46
C MET A 128 8.80 -7.83 -8.77
N ARG A 129 8.77 -9.17 -8.66
CA ARG A 129 8.69 -10.02 -9.86
C ARG A 129 7.24 -10.13 -10.29
N LEU A 130 6.95 -9.69 -11.50
CA LEU A 130 5.64 -9.81 -12.09
C LEU A 130 5.65 -10.82 -13.24
N LEU A 131 4.46 -11.34 -13.55
CA LEU A 131 4.27 -12.30 -14.63
C LEU A 131 4.61 -11.66 -15.98
N ASP A 132 5.38 -12.34 -16.80
CA ASP A 132 5.52 -12.06 -18.20
C ASP A 132 5.34 -13.34 -19.04
N ARG A 133 4.87 -13.16 -20.26
CA ARG A 133 4.65 -14.23 -21.22
C ARG A 133 5.10 -13.76 -22.58
N GLY A 134 5.76 -14.64 -23.31
CA GLY A 134 6.11 -14.40 -24.68
C GLY A 134 5.83 -15.63 -25.53
N SER A 135 5.44 -15.42 -26.76
CA SER A 135 5.40 -16.48 -27.75
C SER A 135 5.97 -16.02 -29.10
N TRP A 136 6.61 -16.93 -29.76
CA TRP A 136 7.21 -16.73 -31.06
C TRP A 136 6.69 -17.80 -31.99
N THR A 137 6.53 -17.44 -33.24
CA THR A 137 6.12 -18.35 -34.30
C THR A 137 7.19 -18.43 -35.38
N PHE A 138 7.32 -19.59 -35.95
CA PHE A 138 8.15 -19.79 -37.14
C PHE A 138 7.39 -19.24 -38.34
N PRO A 139 8.01 -18.37 -39.18
CA PRO A 139 7.33 -17.80 -40.34
C PRO A 139 6.97 -18.88 -41.35
N SER A 140 5.77 -18.83 -41.86
CA SER A 140 5.28 -19.71 -42.89
C SER A 140 5.69 -19.26 -44.29
N TRP A 141 5.81 -20.23 -45.14
CA TRP A 141 6.23 -20.03 -46.54
C TRP A 141 5.07 -19.81 -47.50
N ASP A 142 3.88 -20.23 -47.15
CA ASP A 142 2.70 -20.17 -48.02
C ASP A 142 2.28 -18.73 -48.34
N GLY A 143 1.79 -18.51 -49.54
CA GLY A 143 1.37 -17.19 -50.01
C GLY A 143 2.49 -16.16 -50.22
N LYS A 144 3.77 -16.56 -50.09
CA LYS A 144 4.90 -15.65 -50.26
C LYS A 144 5.43 -15.66 -51.69
N THR A 145 5.84 -14.48 -52.18
CA THR A 145 6.54 -14.35 -53.45
C THR A 145 7.95 -14.95 -53.37
N GLU A 146 8.57 -15.28 -54.49
CA GLU A 146 9.90 -15.90 -54.55
C GLU A 146 10.98 -15.04 -53.82
N SER A 147 10.87 -13.72 -53.91
CA SER A 147 11.76 -12.80 -53.20
C SER A 147 11.54 -12.76 -51.71
N GLU A 148 10.30 -12.95 -51.24
CA GLU A 148 9.93 -13.01 -49.84
C GLU A 148 10.28 -14.35 -49.20
N ARG A 149 10.28 -15.44 -49.97
CA ARG A 149 10.64 -16.78 -49.49
C ARG A 149 12.04 -16.87 -48.94
N ASN A 150 12.96 -16.06 -49.41
CA ASN A 150 14.34 -16.03 -48.92
C ASN A 150 14.43 -15.62 -47.44
N TYR A 151 13.46 -14.87 -46.93
CA TYR A 151 13.39 -14.51 -45.50
C TYR A 151 12.91 -15.65 -44.59
N TYR A 152 12.22 -16.63 -45.18
CA TYR A 152 11.61 -17.74 -44.44
C TYR A 152 12.32 -19.07 -44.67
N THR A 153 13.40 -19.06 -45.42
CA THR A 153 14.22 -20.22 -45.70
C THR A 153 15.60 -20.06 -45.09
N VAL A 154 16.06 -21.11 -44.45
CA VAL A 154 17.38 -21.15 -43.81
C VAL A 154 18.23 -22.16 -44.57
N LYS A 155 19.39 -21.72 -45.06
CA LYS A 155 20.40 -22.58 -45.67
C LYS A 155 21.42 -23.00 -44.65
N VAL A 156 21.49 -24.30 -44.33
CA VAL A 156 22.41 -24.85 -43.37
C VAL A 156 23.45 -25.68 -44.07
N LYS A 157 24.70 -25.24 -44.08
CA LYS A 157 25.82 -25.99 -44.67
C LYS A 157 26.10 -27.24 -43.84
N ASN A 158 26.75 -28.23 -44.46
CA ASN A 158 27.21 -29.44 -43.79
C ASN A 158 28.16 -29.06 -42.64
N THR A 159 28.00 -29.67 -41.48
CA THR A 159 28.74 -29.40 -40.24
C THR A 159 28.52 -28.00 -39.66
N ASP A 160 27.45 -27.32 -40.03
CA ASP A 160 27.18 -25.95 -39.65
C ASP A 160 25.86 -25.82 -38.88
N ILE A 161 25.63 -24.65 -38.30
CA ILE A 161 24.45 -24.28 -37.55
C ILE A 161 23.89 -22.98 -38.12
N ALA A 162 22.59 -22.89 -38.26
CA ALA A 162 21.91 -21.64 -38.63
C ALA A 162 20.72 -21.38 -37.70
N THR A 163 20.56 -20.15 -37.28
CA THR A 163 19.39 -19.74 -36.47
C THR A 163 18.14 -19.75 -37.34
N LEU A 164 17.05 -20.27 -36.82
CA LEU A 164 15.77 -20.24 -37.47
C LEU A 164 15.11 -18.87 -37.28
N PRO A 165 14.47 -18.32 -38.30
CA PRO A 165 13.73 -17.08 -38.15
C PRO A 165 12.54 -17.30 -37.21
N MET A 166 12.41 -16.46 -36.22
CA MET A 166 11.32 -16.51 -35.24
C MET A 166 10.69 -15.13 -35.15
N ASN A 167 9.39 -15.05 -35.39
CA ASN A 167 8.64 -13.81 -35.21
C ASN A 167 7.98 -13.77 -33.84
N VAL A 168 8.02 -12.62 -33.22
CA VAL A 168 7.24 -12.36 -31.97
C VAL A 168 5.76 -12.41 -32.37
N ASN A 169 5.03 -13.35 -31.76
CA ASN A 169 3.60 -13.49 -31.96
C ASN A 169 2.80 -12.73 -30.90
N THR A 170 3.06 -13.04 -29.65
CA THR A 170 2.45 -12.35 -28.53
C THR A 170 3.48 -12.07 -27.46
N VAL A 171 3.36 -10.89 -26.86
CA VAL A 171 4.05 -10.54 -25.62
C VAL A 171 2.99 -10.00 -24.69
N GLU A 172 2.66 -10.76 -23.65
CA GLU A 172 1.82 -10.31 -22.55
C GLU A 172 2.72 -10.02 -21.37
N MET A 173 2.81 -8.76 -21.04
CA MET A 173 3.56 -8.31 -19.87
C MET A 173 2.61 -7.57 -18.95
N THR A 174 2.83 -7.69 -17.65
CA THR A 174 2.18 -6.80 -16.72
C THR A 174 2.55 -5.36 -17.07
N PRO A 175 1.63 -4.38 -17.10
CA PRO A 175 1.90 -3.03 -17.58
C PRO A 175 3.13 -2.39 -16.91
N GLY A 176 3.93 -1.66 -17.67
CA GLY A 176 4.98 -0.82 -17.11
C GLY A 176 6.42 -1.11 -17.54
N GLY A 177 6.64 -1.75 -18.69
CA GLY A 177 7.97 -1.90 -19.26
C GLY A 177 8.83 -2.95 -18.58
N TYR A 178 9.54 -3.70 -19.39
CA TYR A 178 10.40 -4.80 -18.96
C TYR A 178 11.79 -4.63 -19.48
N GLU A 179 12.73 -5.16 -18.72
CA GLU A 179 14.11 -5.27 -19.16
C GLU A 179 14.37 -6.52 -19.99
N ASN A 180 13.53 -7.57 -19.90
CA ASN A 180 13.65 -8.71 -20.79
C ASN A 180 13.36 -8.29 -22.23
N ILE A 181 14.22 -8.71 -23.14
CA ILE A 181 14.11 -8.37 -24.56
C ILE A 181 13.48 -9.54 -25.30
N PHE A 182 12.30 -9.28 -25.87
CA PHE A 182 11.62 -10.18 -26.78
C PHE A 182 11.75 -9.59 -28.18
N GLN A 183 12.36 -10.31 -29.10
CA GLN A 183 12.58 -9.79 -30.45
C GLN A 183 12.29 -10.82 -31.52
N THR A 184 12.12 -10.34 -32.74
CA THR A 184 12.16 -11.16 -33.93
C THR A 184 13.59 -11.62 -34.14
N GLN A 185 13.78 -12.93 -34.26
CA GLN A 185 15.07 -13.51 -34.61
C GLN A 185 15.20 -13.59 -36.11
N GLU A 186 16.15 -12.87 -36.64
CA GLU A 186 16.55 -13.04 -38.04
C GLU A 186 17.38 -14.31 -38.17
N HIS A 187 17.29 -14.99 -39.34
CA HIS A 187 18.19 -16.08 -39.60
C HIS A 187 19.60 -15.53 -39.88
N SER A 188 20.61 -16.20 -39.35
CA SER A 188 21.99 -15.96 -39.72
C SER A 188 22.56 -17.22 -40.31
N ASP A 189 23.10 -17.13 -41.53
CA ASP A 189 23.93 -18.17 -42.09
C ASP A 189 25.30 -18.08 -41.42
N ALA A 190 25.74 -19.13 -40.75
CA ALA A 190 27.10 -19.16 -40.25
C ALA A 190 28.08 -19.18 -41.43
N ASP A 191 29.03 -18.30 -41.42
CA ASP A 191 29.95 -18.08 -42.54
C ASP A 191 31.09 -19.12 -42.55
N GLY A 192 30.76 -20.37 -42.38
CA GLY A 192 31.68 -21.49 -42.66
C GLY A 192 32.93 -21.62 -41.75
N THR A 193 33.03 -20.85 -40.70
CA THR A 193 34.20 -20.93 -39.80
C THR A 193 33.95 -21.79 -38.57
N GLY A 194 32.75 -22.33 -38.39
CA GLY A 194 32.43 -23.35 -37.36
C GLY A 194 32.46 -22.86 -35.92
N GLU A 195 32.64 -21.58 -35.69
CA GLU A 195 32.54 -21.02 -34.35
C GLU A 195 31.16 -20.41 -34.14
N TYR A 196 30.38 -20.97 -33.18
CA TYR A 196 29.06 -20.49 -32.78
C TYR A 196 29.08 -19.07 -32.13
N ASN A 197 30.25 -18.44 -32.12
CA ASN A 197 30.46 -17.15 -31.47
C ASN A 197 29.82 -15.98 -32.21
N ASP A 198 29.59 -16.10 -33.50
CA ASP A 198 29.12 -15.01 -34.37
C ASP A 198 27.61 -14.98 -34.60
N LEU A 199 26.84 -15.91 -34.01
CA LEU A 199 25.38 -15.83 -34.05
C LEU A 199 24.89 -14.61 -33.29
N ALA A 200 24.61 -13.53 -33.97
CA ALA A 200 24.11 -12.28 -33.40
C ALA A 200 22.61 -12.35 -33.07
N SER A 201 21.89 -13.30 -33.71
CA SER A 201 20.44 -13.39 -33.60
C SER A 201 20.01 -14.14 -32.34
N PHE A 202 19.12 -13.53 -31.55
CA PHE A 202 18.43 -14.19 -30.45
C PHE A 202 16.94 -13.79 -30.45
N PHE A 203 16.08 -14.63 -29.90
CA PHE A 203 14.67 -14.30 -29.77
C PHE A 203 14.31 -13.82 -28.36
N PHE A 204 15.13 -14.15 -27.37
CA PHE A 204 14.93 -13.74 -25.97
C PHE A 204 16.27 -13.40 -25.31
N GLN A 205 16.27 -12.30 -24.54
CA GLN A 205 17.39 -11.92 -23.67
C GLN A 205 16.86 -11.62 -22.26
N SER A 206 17.49 -12.24 -21.28
CA SER A 206 17.16 -12.02 -19.86
C SER A 206 17.75 -10.71 -19.36
N ALA A 207 16.96 -9.92 -18.65
CA ALA A 207 17.42 -8.70 -18.00
C ALA A 207 17.91 -8.93 -16.57
N GLU A 208 17.50 -10.03 -15.94
CA GLU A 208 17.70 -10.24 -14.52
C GLU A 208 18.87 -11.16 -14.19
N LYS A 209 19.64 -10.80 -13.16
CA LYS A 209 20.61 -11.68 -12.52
C LYS A 209 19.90 -12.65 -11.57
N GLY A 210 19.94 -13.94 -11.83
CA GLY A 210 19.43 -14.95 -10.90
C GLY A 210 18.31 -15.83 -11.43
N GLY A 211 18.05 -15.77 -12.71
CA GLY A 211 17.31 -16.81 -13.40
C GLY A 211 15.92 -16.46 -13.88
N LEU A 212 15.61 -17.09 -14.95
CA LEU A 212 14.29 -17.17 -15.53
C LEU A 212 13.49 -18.16 -14.68
N GLN A 213 12.49 -17.67 -13.95
CA GLN A 213 11.61 -18.51 -13.15
C GLN A 213 10.32 -18.80 -13.92
N GLY A 214 10.17 -20.01 -14.36
CA GLY A 214 8.99 -20.50 -15.05
C GLY A 214 9.33 -21.43 -16.20
N PRO A 215 8.38 -22.25 -16.66
CA PRO A 215 8.64 -23.18 -17.73
C PRO A 215 8.80 -22.47 -19.08
N PHE A 216 9.81 -22.87 -19.83
CA PHE A 216 9.95 -22.55 -21.23
C PHE A 216 9.38 -23.73 -22.03
N THR A 217 8.40 -23.46 -22.86
CA THR A 217 7.70 -24.50 -23.65
C THR A 217 8.06 -24.37 -25.11
N VAL A 218 8.44 -25.48 -25.72
CA VAL A 218 8.63 -25.62 -27.16
C VAL A 218 7.57 -26.56 -27.70
N SER A 219 6.68 -26.05 -28.53
CA SER A 219 5.68 -26.86 -29.22
C SER A 219 5.85 -26.62 -30.70
N ILE A 220 6.40 -27.59 -31.42
CA ILE A 220 6.62 -27.53 -32.85
C ILE A 220 5.86 -28.69 -33.50
N LYS A 221 4.77 -28.35 -34.18
CA LYS A 221 4.05 -29.25 -35.06
C LYS A 221 4.07 -28.62 -36.46
N ALA A 222 5.15 -28.86 -37.20
CA ALA A 222 5.33 -28.28 -38.51
C ALA A 222 5.92 -29.27 -39.48
N ARG A 223 5.48 -29.20 -40.70
CA ARG A 223 6.12 -29.86 -41.82
C ARG A 223 7.33 -29.03 -42.24
N ILE A 224 8.52 -29.54 -42.00
CA ILE A 224 9.75 -28.88 -42.37
C ILE A 224 10.28 -29.60 -43.62
N CYS A 225 10.51 -28.83 -44.67
CA CYS A 225 11.03 -29.30 -45.92
C CYS A 225 12.52 -29.00 -45.95
N ALA A 226 13.33 -29.97 -46.30
CA ALA A 226 14.74 -29.76 -46.57
C ALA A 226 15.03 -30.08 -48.02
N ASN A 227 15.68 -29.17 -48.73
CA ASN A 227 16.04 -29.34 -50.13
C ASN A 227 17.55 -29.36 -50.27
N HIS A 228 18.05 -30.18 -51.21
CA HIS A 228 19.47 -30.25 -51.51
C HIS A 228 19.84 -29.31 -52.66
N SER A 229 21.00 -28.70 -52.58
CA SER A 229 21.56 -28.02 -53.70
C SER A 229 22.23 -29.06 -54.67
N GLN A 230 21.68 -29.12 -55.79
CA GLN A 230 22.28 -29.74 -57.03
C GLN A 230 23.01 -31.12 -56.91
N ASN A 231 22.43 -32.11 -57.53
CA ASN A 231 23.04 -33.33 -58.05
C ASN A 231 23.91 -34.21 -57.13
N ILE A 232 23.74 -34.19 -55.85
CA ILE A 232 24.50 -35.08 -55.00
C ILE A 232 23.54 -35.92 -54.14
N ASP A 233 23.73 -37.24 -54.19
CA ASP A 233 22.94 -38.25 -53.50
C ASP A 233 23.15 -38.32 -52.01
N TYR A 234 22.90 -37.26 -51.24
CA TYR A 234 23.12 -37.26 -49.78
C TYR A 234 21.90 -36.90 -48.97
N ALA A 235 21.72 -37.67 -47.88
CA ALA A 235 20.74 -37.41 -46.88
C ALA A 235 21.20 -36.23 -45.98
N ALA A 236 20.38 -35.21 -45.82
CA ALA A 236 20.62 -34.21 -44.78
C ALA A 236 20.37 -34.83 -43.40
N ASN A 237 21.27 -34.63 -42.47
CA ASN A 237 21.11 -35.05 -41.06
C ASN A 237 20.90 -33.81 -40.21
N LEU A 238 19.63 -33.42 -40.07
CA LEU A 238 19.24 -32.18 -39.41
C LEU A 238 18.71 -32.47 -38.03
N ARG A 239 19.05 -31.61 -37.09
CA ARG A 239 18.42 -31.54 -35.77
C ARG A 239 18.09 -30.11 -35.37
N CYS A 240 16.95 -29.92 -34.70
CA CYS A 240 16.64 -28.67 -34.06
C CYS A 240 17.36 -28.55 -32.72
N VAL A 241 17.79 -27.36 -32.40
CA VAL A 241 18.51 -27.09 -31.17
C VAL A 241 18.02 -25.78 -30.53
N LEU A 242 17.96 -25.78 -29.20
CA LEU A 242 17.85 -24.58 -28.41
C LEU A 242 19.24 -24.20 -27.91
N LEU A 243 19.63 -23.00 -28.23
CA LEU A 243 20.94 -22.45 -27.91
C LEU A 243 20.82 -21.44 -26.76
N TRP A 244 21.80 -21.46 -25.86
CA TRP A 244 21.97 -20.49 -24.79
C TRP A 244 23.34 -19.84 -24.92
N LYS A 245 23.38 -18.51 -24.79
CA LYS A 245 24.61 -17.72 -24.78
C LYS A 245 24.71 -16.92 -23.51
N SER A 246 25.78 -17.11 -22.71
CA SER A 246 26.15 -16.27 -21.61
C SER A 246 26.98 -15.07 -22.07
N ILE A 247 26.94 -13.96 -21.31
CA ILE A 247 27.80 -12.80 -21.57
C ILE A 247 29.26 -13.24 -21.59
N GLY A 248 29.95 -12.89 -22.69
CA GLY A 248 31.38 -13.20 -22.85
C GLY A 248 31.68 -14.64 -23.28
N SER A 249 30.68 -15.46 -23.61
CA SER A 249 30.82 -16.80 -24.16
C SER A 249 30.04 -17.00 -25.45
N GLY A 250 30.41 -17.99 -26.26
CA GLY A 250 29.62 -18.40 -27.40
C GLY A 250 28.34 -19.15 -27.04
N TYR A 251 27.49 -19.41 -28.00
CA TYR A 251 26.31 -20.23 -27.82
C TYR A 251 26.65 -21.68 -27.46
N LYS A 252 25.86 -22.26 -26.57
CA LYS A 252 25.90 -23.68 -26.19
C LYS A 252 24.54 -24.29 -26.54
N ILE A 253 24.57 -25.52 -27.04
CA ILE A 253 23.35 -26.31 -27.25
C ILE A 253 22.91 -26.81 -25.87
N ILE A 254 21.73 -26.38 -25.43
CA ILE A 254 21.12 -26.83 -24.15
C ILE A 254 20.07 -27.91 -24.35
N LYS A 255 19.49 -28.01 -25.54
CA LYS A 255 18.57 -29.08 -25.92
C LYS A 255 18.66 -29.36 -27.40
N SER A 256 18.59 -30.63 -27.77
CA SER A 256 18.53 -31.10 -29.13
C SER A 256 17.32 -31.98 -29.34
N TRP A 257 16.68 -31.85 -30.48
CA TRP A 257 15.55 -32.68 -30.90
C TRP A 257 15.78 -33.25 -32.31
N ASN A 258 15.36 -34.48 -32.48
CA ASN A 258 15.19 -35.16 -33.77
C ASN A 258 16.35 -35.04 -34.76
N HIS A 259 17.21 -36.03 -34.73
CA HIS A 259 18.02 -36.35 -35.88
C HIS A 259 17.12 -36.85 -37.01
N VAL A 260 17.08 -36.13 -38.09
CA VAL A 260 16.33 -36.51 -39.28
C VAL A 260 17.30 -36.82 -40.38
N GLY A 261 17.44 -38.08 -40.66
CA GLY A 261 18.06 -38.53 -41.90
C GLY A 261 17.03 -38.40 -43.04
N LEU A 262 17.16 -37.42 -43.89
CA LEU A 262 16.34 -37.26 -45.06
C LEU A 262 16.90 -38.14 -46.16
N ALA A 263 16.19 -39.24 -46.49
CA ALA A 263 16.52 -40.08 -47.65
C ALA A 263 16.19 -39.36 -48.97
N LEU A 264 16.92 -39.66 -49.98
CA LEU A 264 16.79 -39.22 -51.37
C LEU A 264 15.39 -39.45 -51.94
N THR A 265 14.48 -38.51 -51.77
CA THR A 265 13.22 -38.45 -52.53
C THR A 265 13.14 -37.11 -53.25
N PRO A 266 12.42 -36.99 -54.38
CA PRO A 266 12.31 -35.73 -55.10
C PRO A 266 11.70 -34.58 -54.28
N GLU A 267 11.02 -34.87 -53.19
CA GLU A 267 10.41 -33.91 -52.28
C GLU A 267 10.52 -34.43 -50.83
N PRO A 268 11.67 -34.28 -50.19
CA PRO A 268 11.83 -34.74 -48.85
C PRO A 268 11.09 -33.81 -47.85
N HIS A 269 9.95 -34.28 -47.42
CA HIS A 269 9.19 -33.64 -46.34
C HIS A 269 9.41 -34.39 -45.04
N TYR A 270 9.63 -33.65 -44.00
CA TYR A 270 9.69 -34.20 -42.64
C TYR A 270 8.77 -33.43 -41.70
N VAL A 271 8.02 -34.14 -40.90
CA VAL A 271 7.17 -33.53 -39.86
C VAL A 271 7.91 -33.54 -38.56
N TRP A 272 8.29 -32.35 -38.07
CA TRP A 272 8.75 -32.20 -36.72
C TRP A 272 7.55 -32.10 -35.80
N ASN A 273 7.51 -33.03 -34.82
CA ASN A 273 6.53 -33.02 -33.77
C ASN A 273 7.30 -32.98 -32.44
N ILE A 274 7.56 -31.76 -31.98
CA ILE A 274 8.29 -31.48 -30.75
C ILE A 274 7.32 -30.87 -29.77
N ASP A 275 7.22 -31.51 -28.61
CA ASP A 275 6.48 -30.95 -27.48
C ASP A 275 7.35 -31.13 -26.23
N TRP A 276 7.87 -30.04 -25.73
CA TRP A 276 8.82 -30.04 -24.65
C TRP A 276 8.58 -28.87 -23.71
N ILE A 277 8.69 -29.16 -22.42
CA ILE A 277 8.66 -28.16 -21.35
C ILE A 277 9.99 -28.28 -20.61
N SER A 278 10.62 -27.14 -20.30
CA SER A 278 11.84 -27.13 -19.53
C SER A 278 11.55 -27.53 -18.06
N ASP A 279 11.77 -28.79 -17.76
CA ASP A 279 11.52 -29.41 -16.45
C ASP A 279 12.80 -29.78 -15.67
N GLY A 280 13.94 -29.25 -16.15
CA GLY A 280 15.26 -29.57 -15.65
C GLY A 280 16.04 -30.57 -16.53
N ASP A 281 15.44 -31.09 -17.59
CA ASP A 281 16.10 -31.97 -18.58
C ASP A 281 16.85 -31.13 -19.63
N TYR A 282 17.83 -30.34 -19.18
CA TYR A 282 18.73 -29.56 -20.02
C TYR A 282 20.13 -29.49 -19.43
N GLU A 283 21.13 -29.30 -20.28
CA GLU A 283 22.51 -29.20 -19.85
C GLU A 283 22.77 -27.84 -19.18
N VAL A 284 23.17 -27.83 -17.90
CA VAL A 284 23.69 -26.64 -17.24
C VAL A 284 25.20 -26.53 -17.45
N ALA A 285 25.70 -25.28 -17.40
CA ALA A 285 27.14 -25.05 -17.47
C ALA A 285 27.85 -25.73 -16.29
N ALA A 286 29.04 -26.24 -16.51
CA ALA A 286 29.82 -26.92 -15.50
C ALA A 286 30.01 -26.03 -14.26
N GLY A 287 29.57 -26.51 -13.10
CA GLY A 287 29.64 -25.80 -11.82
C GLY A 287 28.36 -25.03 -11.44
N GLN A 288 27.30 -25.08 -12.25
CA GLN A 288 25.98 -24.60 -11.87
C GLN A 288 25.11 -25.77 -11.40
N GLU A 289 24.31 -25.54 -10.35
CA GLU A 289 23.31 -26.50 -9.91
C GLU A 289 22.02 -26.31 -10.73
N HIS A 290 21.33 -27.41 -11.03
CA HIS A 290 19.99 -27.33 -11.59
C HIS A 290 19.06 -26.58 -10.64
N PRO A 291 18.28 -25.60 -11.12
CA PRO A 291 17.35 -24.89 -10.26
C PRO A 291 16.29 -25.88 -9.70
N ALA A 292 15.86 -25.64 -8.48
CA ALA A 292 14.82 -26.42 -7.82
C ALA A 292 13.43 -26.30 -8.50
N PHE A 293 13.31 -25.46 -9.52
CA PHE A 293 12.06 -25.18 -10.23
C PHE A 293 12.24 -25.50 -11.72
N PRO A 294 11.17 -25.93 -12.41
CA PRO A 294 11.19 -26.04 -13.85
C PRO A 294 11.49 -24.68 -14.47
N GLY A 295 12.47 -24.62 -15.36
CA GLY A 295 12.86 -23.38 -16.02
C GLY A 295 14.35 -23.39 -16.43
N ILE A 296 14.68 -22.56 -17.40
CA ILE A 296 16.07 -22.35 -17.84
C ILE A 296 16.65 -21.26 -16.93
N TYR A 297 17.77 -21.53 -16.27
CA TYR A 297 18.44 -20.59 -15.43
C TYR A 297 19.31 -19.65 -16.26
N MET A 298 18.95 -18.36 -16.34
CA MET A 298 19.67 -17.35 -17.09
C MET A 298 20.13 -16.20 -16.19
N ASN A 299 21.30 -15.64 -16.48
CA ASN A 299 21.77 -14.41 -15.87
C ASN A 299 21.38 -13.19 -16.73
N ALA A 300 21.50 -12.00 -16.16
CA ALA A 300 21.28 -10.78 -16.90
C ALA A 300 22.17 -10.73 -18.15
N GLY A 301 21.57 -10.51 -19.31
CA GLY A 301 22.23 -10.47 -20.60
C GLY A 301 22.40 -11.82 -21.30
N ASP A 302 22.05 -12.95 -20.66
CA ASP A 302 22.01 -14.25 -21.33
C ASP A 302 20.92 -14.28 -22.40
N CYS A 303 21.19 -14.94 -23.52
CA CYS A 303 20.30 -15.01 -24.67
C CYS A 303 19.91 -16.44 -25.02
N LEU A 304 18.72 -16.58 -25.60
CA LEU A 304 18.24 -17.82 -26.22
C LEU A 304 18.08 -17.63 -27.72
N ALA A 305 18.53 -18.63 -28.47
CA ALA A 305 18.31 -18.73 -29.91
C ALA A 305 17.81 -20.13 -30.28
N PHE A 306 16.99 -20.20 -31.32
CA PHE A 306 16.53 -21.47 -31.89
C PHE A 306 17.19 -21.69 -33.23
N ALA A 307 17.74 -22.88 -33.45
CA ALA A 307 18.57 -23.13 -34.62
C ALA A 307 18.41 -24.56 -35.17
N VAL A 308 18.93 -24.76 -36.34
CA VAL A 308 19.10 -26.08 -36.96
C VAL A 308 20.58 -26.35 -37.16
N VAL A 309 21.00 -27.55 -36.81
CA VAL A 309 22.33 -28.09 -37.05
C VAL A 309 22.26 -29.12 -38.16
N ASN A 310 23.18 -29.06 -39.11
CA ASN A 310 23.40 -30.08 -40.09
C ASN A 310 24.65 -30.87 -39.75
N ASP A 311 24.47 -32.11 -39.27
CA ASP A 311 25.54 -32.96 -38.77
C ASP A 311 26.26 -33.74 -39.88
N ASN A 312 25.94 -33.52 -41.15
CA ASN A 312 26.64 -34.19 -42.25
C ASN A 312 28.10 -33.74 -42.37
N ALA A 313 28.95 -34.66 -42.69
CA ALA A 313 30.36 -34.36 -42.97
C ALA A 313 30.52 -33.35 -44.11
N PRO A 314 31.56 -32.50 -44.09
CA PRO A 314 31.84 -31.60 -45.21
C PRO A 314 32.08 -32.42 -46.45
N MET A 315 31.52 -31.94 -47.57
CA MET A 315 31.66 -32.59 -48.85
C MET A 315 32.31 -31.64 -49.86
N PHE A 316 33.27 -32.19 -50.53
CA PHE A 316 33.97 -31.50 -51.60
C PHE A 316 33.69 -32.26 -52.87
N ASN A 317 33.39 -31.55 -53.98
CA ASN A 317 33.41 -32.14 -55.33
C ASN A 317 34.85 -32.22 -55.85
N ASP A 318 35.05 -32.86 -56.95
CA ASP A 318 36.37 -33.03 -57.61
C ASP A 318 37.04 -31.69 -57.94
N ASP A 319 36.28 -30.58 -57.99
CA ASP A 319 36.76 -29.21 -58.17
C ASP A 319 37.08 -28.49 -56.87
N GLY A 320 36.88 -29.13 -55.74
CA GLY A 320 37.25 -28.60 -54.37
C GLY A 320 36.39 -27.47 -53.86
N LEU A 321 35.21 -27.17 -54.40
CA LEU A 321 34.48 -25.94 -54.16
C LEU A 321 32.98 -26.08 -53.78
N THR A 322 32.42 -27.30 -53.72
CA THR A 322 30.98 -27.38 -53.47
C THR A 322 30.67 -27.69 -51.99
N MET A 323 30.09 -26.73 -51.31
CA MET A 323 29.48 -26.98 -49.99
C MET A 323 28.03 -27.46 -50.23
N ALA A 324 27.73 -28.66 -49.75
CA ALA A 324 26.36 -29.11 -49.65
C ALA A 324 25.64 -28.31 -48.51
N TYR A 325 24.42 -27.90 -48.77
CA TYR A 325 23.58 -27.24 -47.79
C TYR A 325 22.15 -27.77 -47.81
N ALA A 326 21.51 -27.81 -46.69
CA ALA A 326 20.09 -28.05 -46.56
C ALA A 326 19.34 -26.71 -46.45
N THR A 327 18.24 -26.60 -47.16
CA THR A 327 17.33 -25.47 -47.00
C THR A 327 16.14 -25.89 -46.14
N VAL A 328 15.86 -25.12 -45.12
CA VAL A 328 14.81 -25.43 -44.15
C VAL A 328 13.78 -24.31 -44.18
N TRP A 329 12.51 -24.66 -44.27
CA TRP A 329 11.37 -23.75 -44.19
C TRP A 329 10.14 -24.42 -43.54
N ALA A 330 9.21 -23.67 -43.03
CA ALA A 330 7.93 -24.18 -42.57
C ALA A 330 6.93 -24.20 -43.73
N ASP A 331 6.18 -25.28 -43.84
CA ASP A 331 5.17 -25.52 -44.86
C ASP A 331 3.75 -25.46 -44.23
N ASP A 332 2.88 -24.64 -44.81
CA ASP A 332 1.51 -24.38 -44.29
C ASP A 332 0.48 -25.46 -44.61
N GLU A 333 0.78 -26.43 -45.48
CA GLU A 333 -0.17 -27.50 -45.80
C GLU A 333 -0.59 -28.35 -44.57
N PHE A 334 0.01 -28.07 -43.39
CA PHE A 334 -0.09 -28.92 -42.21
C PHE A 334 -0.49 -28.15 -40.95
N ASP A 335 -1.55 -27.35 -40.96
CA ASP A 335 -2.03 -26.61 -39.77
C ASP A 335 -0.90 -26.26 -38.79
N PRO A 336 -0.04 -25.31 -39.18
CA PRO A 336 1.25 -25.11 -38.53
C PRO A 336 1.07 -24.43 -37.17
N THR A 337 1.33 -25.15 -36.10
CA THR A 337 1.56 -24.56 -34.82
C THR A 337 3.04 -24.68 -34.43
N VAL A 338 3.87 -23.82 -35.03
CA VAL A 338 5.26 -23.69 -34.57
C VAL A 338 5.31 -22.56 -33.56
N THR A 339 5.19 -22.90 -32.31
CA THR A 339 5.18 -21.93 -31.24
C THR A 339 6.28 -22.25 -30.23
N LEU A 340 7.11 -21.28 -29.97
CA LEU A 340 7.91 -21.20 -28.77
C LEU A 340 7.15 -20.31 -27.81
N SER A 341 6.98 -20.73 -26.57
CA SER A 341 6.33 -19.92 -25.56
C SER A 341 7.10 -19.94 -24.25
N TYR A 342 6.98 -18.85 -23.54
CA TYR A 342 7.58 -18.63 -22.26
C TYR A 342 6.56 -18.05 -21.29
N ILE A 343 6.55 -18.59 -20.09
CA ILE A 343 5.82 -18.05 -18.96
C ILE A 343 6.80 -17.90 -17.82
N GLY A 344 7.02 -16.70 -17.36
CA GLY A 344 8.00 -16.44 -16.33
C GLY A 344 7.66 -15.24 -15.47
N ARG A 345 8.63 -14.85 -14.68
CA ARG A 345 8.54 -13.66 -13.84
C ARG A 345 9.82 -12.86 -13.98
N SER A 346 9.66 -11.58 -14.24
CA SER A 346 10.74 -10.63 -14.34
C SER A 346 10.57 -9.48 -13.35
N ARG A 347 11.63 -8.78 -13.05
CA ARG A 347 11.63 -7.54 -12.29
C ARG A 347 12.56 -6.52 -12.94
N ASN A 348 12.27 -5.24 -12.69
CA ASN A 348 13.10 -4.13 -13.12
C ASN A 348 14.26 -3.89 -12.13
N LYS A 349 15.14 -2.96 -12.47
CA LYS A 349 16.24 -2.54 -11.59
C LYS A 349 15.75 -1.94 -10.29
N GLU A 350 16.57 -2.08 -9.26
CA GLU A 350 16.34 -1.43 -7.97
C GLU A 350 16.16 0.08 -8.14
N GLN A 351 15.31 0.65 -7.31
CA GLN A 351 15.02 2.08 -7.28
C GLN A 351 15.20 2.63 -5.87
N ASP A 352 15.89 3.78 -5.75
CA ASP A 352 16.02 4.50 -4.49
C ASP A 352 14.88 5.54 -4.39
N ILE A 353 13.97 5.36 -3.44
CA ILE A 353 12.75 6.15 -3.26
C ILE A 353 12.88 7.02 -2.01
N ASN A 354 12.52 8.29 -2.13
CA ASN A 354 12.37 9.16 -0.97
C ASN A 354 11.13 8.72 -0.17
N VAL A 355 11.32 8.50 1.10
CA VAL A 355 10.26 8.14 2.04
C VAL A 355 10.15 9.17 3.15
N VAL A 356 8.99 9.24 3.77
CA VAL A 356 8.64 10.20 4.80
C VAL A 356 8.30 9.46 6.08
N ASP A 357 8.90 9.87 7.20
CA ASP A 357 8.48 9.42 8.51
C ASP A 357 7.09 9.96 8.81
N PRO A 358 6.10 9.12 9.18
CA PRO A 358 4.78 9.59 9.59
C PRO A 358 4.81 10.69 10.67
N GLN A 359 5.80 10.64 11.55
CA GLN A 359 6.05 11.69 12.55
C GLN A 359 6.34 13.05 11.90
N ASN A 360 7.16 13.07 10.84
CA ASN A 360 7.49 14.30 10.11
C ASN A 360 6.28 14.84 9.36
N LEU A 361 5.45 13.95 8.78
CA LEU A 361 4.22 14.36 8.11
C LEU A 361 3.21 14.94 9.10
N LEU A 362 3.00 14.28 10.24
CA LEU A 362 2.12 14.78 11.31
C LEU A 362 2.54 16.19 11.76
N GLN A 363 3.82 16.38 12.07
CA GLN A 363 4.32 17.69 12.48
C GLN A 363 4.12 18.74 11.38
N LYS A 364 4.40 18.40 10.12
CA LYS A 364 4.21 19.34 8.99
C LYS A 364 2.73 19.73 8.80
N LEU A 365 1.81 18.78 8.96
CA LEU A 365 0.36 19.06 8.90
C LEU A 365 -0.06 19.99 10.04
N ILE A 366 0.44 19.78 11.25
CA ILE A 366 0.19 20.66 12.39
C ILE A 366 0.73 22.07 12.10
N ASP A 367 1.96 22.17 11.61
CA ASP A 367 2.60 23.44 11.28
C ASP A 367 1.79 24.24 10.25
N LEU A 368 1.25 23.53 9.23
CA LEU A 368 0.43 24.16 8.20
C LEU A 368 -0.96 24.55 8.72
N MET A 369 -1.61 23.71 9.52
CA MET A 369 -2.91 24.04 10.12
C MET A 369 -2.83 25.21 11.09
N THR A 370 -1.74 25.30 11.85
CA THR A 370 -1.58 26.32 12.90
C THR A 370 -0.90 27.61 12.39
N GLU A 371 -0.45 27.62 11.11
CA GLU A 371 0.26 28.76 10.51
C GLU A 371 1.38 29.27 11.41
N GLN A 372 2.31 28.39 11.79
CA GLN A 372 3.33 28.57 12.82
C GLN A 372 4.08 29.92 12.89
N ASN A 373 3.80 30.82 12.03
CA ASN A 373 4.44 32.15 11.99
C ASN A 373 3.72 33.22 12.83
N SER A 374 2.62 32.89 13.50
CA SER A 374 1.73 33.88 14.12
C SER A 374 1.77 33.94 15.64
N GLY A 375 2.84 33.51 16.30
CA GLY A 375 2.91 33.72 17.75
C GLY A 375 3.93 32.85 18.49
N ASN A 376 4.16 33.12 19.77
CA ASN A 376 5.13 32.42 20.63
C ASN A 376 4.69 31.00 21.07
N ARG A 377 3.73 30.36 20.36
CA ARG A 377 3.23 29.04 20.74
C ARG A 377 3.78 27.99 19.80
N ILE A 378 4.23 26.89 20.40
CA ILE A 378 4.72 25.71 19.70
C ILE A 378 3.65 24.64 19.83
N TYR A 379 3.18 24.14 18.68
CA TYR A 379 2.30 22.99 18.57
C TYR A 379 3.09 21.77 18.13
N THR A 380 2.85 20.64 18.76
CA THR A 380 3.63 19.43 18.50
C THR A 380 2.75 18.21 18.32
N GLY A 381 3.20 17.29 17.45
CA GLY A 381 2.62 15.98 17.30
C GLY A 381 3.61 14.88 17.65
N GLU A 382 3.12 13.77 18.16
CA GLU A 382 3.91 12.59 18.48
C GLU A 382 3.15 11.33 18.11
N ILE A 383 3.88 10.30 17.64
CA ILE A 383 3.34 8.97 17.37
C ILE A 383 4.09 7.96 18.22
N ASP A 384 3.39 7.39 19.21
CA ASP A 384 3.86 6.23 19.95
C ASP A 384 3.38 4.96 19.25
N TRP A 385 4.24 4.32 18.49
CA TRP A 385 3.92 3.08 17.75
C TRP A 385 3.67 1.89 18.67
N GLY A 386 4.12 1.92 19.92
CA GLY A 386 3.99 0.80 20.85
C GLY A 386 4.57 -0.49 20.24
N GLU A 387 3.89 -1.61 20.50
CA GLU A 387 4.30 -2.95 20.01
C GLU A 387 3.41 -3.48 18.88
N LEU A 388 2.43 -2.71 18.41
CA LEU A 388 1.42 -3.18 17.46
C LEU A 388 2.03 -3.55 16.09
N TYR A 389 3.00 -2.76 15.61
CA TYR A 389 3.73 -3.05 14.37
C TYR A 389 5.24 -3.02 14.64
N PRO A 390 5.91 -4.20 14.65
CA PRO A 390 7.36 -4.30 14.92
C PRO A 390 8.20 -3.98 13.66
N VAL A 391 7.84 -2.93 12.94
CA VAL A 391 8.45 -2.49 11.68
C VAL A 391 8.57 -0.97 11.64
N GLN A 392 9.39 -0.48 10.72
CA GLN A 392 9.40 0.95 10.45
C GLN A 392 8.39 1.26 9.35
N VAL A 393 7.29 1.90 9.70
CA VAL A 393 6.30 2.39 8.74
C VAL A 393 6.82 3.67 8.11
N ARG A 394 6.77 3.74 6.77
CA ARG A 394 7.14 4.94 6.01
C ARG A 394 6.09 5.26 4.97
N ILE A 395 5.92 6.54 4.68
CA ILE A 395 4.96 7.07 3.72
C ILE A 395 5.70 7.41 2.43
N CYS A 396 5.04 7.19 1.28
CA CYS A 396 5.55 7.53 -0.05
C CYS A 396 4.46 8.29 -0.81
N ALA A 397 4.82 9.41 -1.44
CA ALA A 397 3.96 10.04 -2.44
C ALA A 397 3.98 9.23 -3.74
N ALA A 398 2.87 9.15 -4.46
CA ALA A 398 2.81 8.50 -5.77
C ALA A 398 3.80 9.09 -6.76
N GLU A 399 3.97 10.41 -6.78
CA GLU A 399 4.98 11.08 -7.60
C GLU A 399 6.42 10.63 -7.27
N SER A 400 6.73 10.35 -5.99
CA SER A 400 8.05 9.79 -5.61
C SER A 400 8.26 8.40 -6.20
N LEU A 401 7.21 7.57 -6.22
CA LEU A 401 7.24 6.24 -6.84
C LEU A 401 7.43 6.33 -8.35
N ARG A 402 6.79 7.29 -9.01
CA ARG A 402 6.96 7.61 -10.43
C ARG A 402 8.30 8.28 -10.76
N GLY A 403 9.16 8.51 -9.76
CA GLY A 403 10.52 9.01 -9.93
C GLY A 403 10.62 10.51 -10.21
N PHE A 404 9.66 11.33 -9.76
CA PHE A 404 9.78 12.78 -9.81
C PHE A 404 10.64 13.30 -8.65
N GLN A 405 11.58 14.21 -8.97
CA GLN A 405 12.48 14.77 -7.97
C GLN A 405 11.80 15.81 -7.07
N GLU A 406 10.88 16.57 -7.65
CA GLU A 406 10.07 17.59 -6.96
C GLU A 406 8.69 17.01 -6.55
N ALA A 407 8.69 15.77 -6.09
CA ALA A 407 7.47 15.09 -5.69
C ALA A 407 6.73 15.84 -4.59
N VAL A 408 5.41 15.90 -4.70
CA VAL A 408 4.49 16.53 -3.76
C VAL A 408 3.62 15.46 -3.11
N LEU A 409 3.35 15.63 -1.83
CA LEU A 409 2.42 14.82 -1.07
C LEU A 409 1.17 15.67 -0.81
N HIS A 410 0.04 15.24 -1.35
CA HIS A 410 -1.26 15.93 -1.23
C HIS A 410 -2.00 15.43 0.02
N GLY A 411 -1.64 15.96 1.18
CA GLY A 411 -2.10 15.48 2.48
C GLY A 411 -3.15 16.36 3.13
N GLN A 412 -4.07 15.75 3.88
CA GLN A 412 -4.94 16.40 4.83
C GLN A 412 -4.92 15.67 6.18
N PHE A 413 -5.20 16.39 7.26
CA PHE A 413 -5.13 15.81 8.60
C PHE A 413 -6.18 14.72 8.83
N SER A 414 -7.40 14.88 8.29
CA SER A 414 -8.46 13.86 8.39
C SER A 414 -8.03 12.52 7.79
N ASP A 415 -7.39 12.53 6.61
CA ASP A 415 -6.92 11.28 5.98
C ASP A 415 -5.81 10.62 6.80
N PHE A 416 -4.95 11.44 7.42
CA PHE A 416 -3.94 10.93 8.33
C PHE A 416 -4.57 10.24 9.55
N VAL A 417 -5.61 10.84 10.12
CA VAL A 417 -6.37 10.26 11.24
C VAL A 417 -7.06 8.97 10.82
N ASP A 418 -7.78 8.96 9.70
CA ASP A 418 -8.51 7.78 9.21
C ASP A 418 -7.55 6.63 8.91
N TRP A 419 -6.37 6.94 8.36
CA TRP A 419 -5.30 5.94 8.18
C TRP A 419 -4.84 5.35 9.52
N MET A 420 -4.56 6.20 10.52
CA MET A 420 -4.15 5.74 11.85
C MET A 420 -5.25 4.94 12.55
N HIS A 421 -6.53 5.34 12.41
CA HIS A 421 -7.68 4.60 12.93
C HIS A 421 -7.77 3.19 12.32
N ALA A 422 -7.61 3.07 11.01
CA ALA A 422 -7.59 1.78 10.33
C ALA A 422 -6.46 0.88 10.85
N LEU A 423 -5.30 1.46 11.18
CA LEU A 423 -4.17 0.75 11.78
C LEU A 423 -4.35 0.41 13.27
N GLY A 424 -5.44 0.84 13.92
CA GLY A 424 -5.70 0.55 15.34
C GLY A 424 -5.18 1.59 16.32
N TYR A 425 -4.77 2.75 15.82
CA TYR A 425 -4.31 3.89 16.64
C TYR A 425 -5.44 4.89 16.87
N GLU A 426 -5.25 5.68 17.90
CA GLU A 426 -6.14 6.77 18.24
C GLU A 426 -5.32 7.97 18.71
N TYR A 427 -5.91 9.14 18.75
CA TYR A 427 -5.21 10.32 19.23
C TYR A 427 -5.86 10.93 20.49
N GLY A 428 -5.06 11.68 21.21
CA GLY A 428 -5.52 12.54 22.31
C GLY A 428 -4.80 13.87 22.23
N ILE A 429 -5.48 14.92 22.64
CA ILE A 429 -4.95 16.29 22.66
C ILE A 429 -4.85 16.76 24.09
N VAL A 430 -3.65 17.23 24.46
CA VAL A 430 -3.42 17.89 25.73
C VAL A 430 -2.79 19.24 25.45
N ARG A 431 -3.58 20.30 25.54
CA ARG A 431 -3.17 21.67 25.20
C ARG A 431 -2.68 21.77 23.75
N ASN A 432 -1.38 21.98 23.56
CA ASN A 432 -0.75 22.19 22.26
C ASN A 432 -0.06 20.93 21.71
N HIS A 433 -0.32 19.79 22.30
CA HIS A 433 0.31 18.54 21.94
C HIS A 433 -0.73 17.49 21.59
N ILE A 434 -0.59 16.86 20.41
CA ILE A 434 -1.36 15.69 19.99
C ILE A 434 -0.47 14.46 20.04
N LEU A 435 -0.99 13.39 20.63
CA LEU A 435 -0.31 12.10 20.71
C LEU A 435 -1.16 11.03 20.07
N PHE A 436 -0.61 10.31 19.10
CA PHE A 436 -1.17 9.06 18.57
C PHE A 436 -0.54 7.88 19.30
N LYS A 437 -1.36 6.92 19.71
CA LYS A 437 -0.92 5.65 20.31
C LYS A 437 -1.96 4.55 20.08
N PRO A 438 -1.62 3.27 20.33
CA PRO A 438 -2.60 2.18 20.28
C PRO A 438 -3.86 2.53 21.06
N ARG A 439 -5.03 2.30 20.46
CA ARG A 439 -6.35 2.73 20.99
C ARG A 439 -6.61 2.28 22.42
N ASP A 440 -6.21 1.07 22.77
CA ASP A 440 -6.40 0.51 24.11
C ASP A 440 -5.66 1.29 25.20
N GLN A 441 -4.59 2.01 24.86
CA GLN A 441 -3.85 2.85 25.80
C GLN A 441 -4.57 4.15 26.18
N TYR A 442 -5.71 4.45 25.55
CA TYR A 442 -6.61 5.53 25.95
C TYR A 442 -7.68 5.07 26.96
N PHE A 443 -7.63 3.83 27.42
CA PHE A 443 -8.56 3.24 28.38
C PHE A 443 -7.78 2.63 29.56
N LEU A 444 -7.27 3.53 30.45
CA LEU A 444 -6.35 3.17 31.53
C LEU A 444 -7.12 2.53 32.71
N LYS A 445 -7.29 1.21 32.67
CA LYS A 445 -8.05 0.42 33.68
C LYS A 445 -7.46 0.51 35.10
N GLU A 446 -6.16 0.73 35.21
CA GLU A 446 -5.46 0.81 36.50
C GLU A 446 -5.42 2.24 37.09
N THR A 447 -5.73 3.25 36.32
CA THR A 447 -5.69 4.66 36.71
C THR A 447 -7.07 5.11 37.20
N THR A 448 -7.14 5.77 38.35
CA THR A 448 -8.38 6.39 38.83
C THR A 448 -8.37 7.88 38.47
N ALA A 449 -9.31 8.28 37.60
CA ALA A 449 -9.52 9.68 37.24
C ALA A 449 -10.17 10.47 38.38
N LEU A 450 -11.24 9.91 38.95
CA LEU A 450 -11.99 10.50 40.04
C LEU A 450 -12.73 9.42 40.81
N GLU A 451 -12.97 9.64 42.13
CA GLU A 451 -13.83 8.81 42.95
C GLU A 451 -14.93 9.68 43.57
N LEU A 452 -16.18 9.27 43.34
CA LEU A 452 -17.39 9.92 43.87
C LEU A 452 -17.97 9.07 44.97
N SER A 453 -18.34 9.70 46.11
CA SER A 453 -19.00 9.01 47.22
C SER A 453 -20.47 8.69 46.90
N GLY A 454 -21.07 7.75 47.62
CA GLY A 454 -22.44 7.29 47.33
C GLY A 454 -23.53 8.37 47.49
N ASP A 455 -23.24 9.42 48.29
CA ASP A 455 -24.18 10.51 48.52
C ASP A 455 -24.08 11.62 47.46
N GLU A 456 -23.13 11.52 46.53
CA GLU A 456 -22.87 12.55 45.52
C GLU A 456 -23.63 12.27 44.22
N VAL A 457 -24.11 11.04 43.96
CA VAL A 457 -24.82 10.65 42.77
C VAL A 457 -26.32 10.61 43.03
N ALA A 458 -27.06 11.52 42.38
CA ALA A 458 -28.49 11.69 42.65
C ALA A 458 -29.34 10.68 41.87
N GLU A 459 -29.20 10.61 40.59
CA GLU A 459 -29.98 9.76 39.68
C GLU A 459 -29.04 9.00 38.78
N LEU A 460 -29.32 7.74 38.50
CA LEU A 460 -28.53 6.92 37.58
C LEU A 460 -29.41 6.36 36.50
N GLU A 461 -29.12 6.72 35.27
CA GLU A 461 -29.66 6.11 34.07
C GLU A 461 -28.62 5.15 33.46
N ILE A 462 -29.08 3.99 32.99
CA ILE A 462 -28.22 2.96 32.41
C ILE A 462 -28.75 2.63 31.03
N ASP A 463 -27.99 3.00 30.00
CA ASP A 463 -28.37 2.83 28.60
C ASP A 463 -27.40 1.91 27.86
N ALA A 464 -27.87 1.37 26.73
CA ALA A 464 -26.97 0.73 25.78
C ALA A 464 -26.13 1.81 25.07
N ALA A 465 -24.83 1.52 24.90
CA ALA A 465 -23.96 2.35 24.08
C ALA A 465 -24.21 2.08 22.59
N ASP A 466 -25.36 2.59 22.08
CA ASP A 466 -25.91 2.32 20.75
C ASP A 466 -24.94 2.72 19.62
N ASP A 467 -24.07 3.66 19.85
CA ASP A 467 -23.03 4.09 18.91
C ASP A 467 -22.15 2.92 18.45
N TYR A 468 -21.95 1.92 19.32
CA TYR A 468 -21.11 0.75 19.05
C TYR A 468 -21.90 -0.52 18.68
N ALA A 469 -23.19 -0.42 18.44
CA ALA A 469 -24.04 -1.54 18.07
C ALA A 469 -23.99 -1.80 16.56
N TYR A 470 -22.84 -2.23 16.03
CA TYR A 470 -22.64 -2.49 14.61
C TYR A 470 -23.16 -3.87 14.19
N THR A 471 -23.84 -3.94 13.05
CA THR A 471 -24.24 -5.20 12.39
C THR A 471 -23.14 -5.72 11.47
N ASN A 472 -22.42 -4.81 10.82
CA ASN A 472 -21.37 -5.10 9.86
C ASN A 472 -20.12 -4.27 10.15
N VAL A 473 -18.98 -4.77 9.69
CA VAL A 473 -17.70 -4.07 9.72
C VAL A 473 -17.09 -4.14 8.34
N LYS A 474 -16.73 -3.00 7.78
CA LYS A 474 -15.92 -2.88 6.56
C LYS A 474 -14.53 -2.36 6.93
N ILE A 475 -13.51 -3.05 6.46
CA ILE A 475 -12.12 -2.73 6.80
C ILE A 475 -11.20 -2.97 5.63
N GLY A 476 -10.21 -2.13 5.46
CA GLY A 476 -9.21 -2.25 4.40
C GLY A 476 -9.01 -0.96 3.63
N TYR A 477 -9.14 -1.03 2.33
CA TYR A 477 -8.78 0.03 1.39
C TYR A 477 -9.84 0.14 0.30
N ASP A 478 -9.90 1.29 -0.35
CA ASP A 478 -10.68 1.46 -1.57
C ASP A 478 -10.13 0.54 -2.67
N LYS A 479 -11.07 -0.14 -3.36
CA LYS A 479 -10.72 -1.06 -4.43
C LYS A 479 -9.99 -0.36 -5.57
N GLN A 480 -8.89 -0.97 -6.01
CA GLN A 480 -8.13 -0.54 -7.17
C GLN A 480 -8.29 -1.54 -8.31
N ASP A 481 -8.62 -1.06 -9.50
CA ASP A 481 -8.79 -1.87 -10.68
C ASP A 481 -7.56 -1.75 -11.60
N TYR A 482 -6.75 -2.82 -11.62
CA TYR A 482 -5.60 -2.93 -12.52
C TYR A 482 -5.93 -3.88 -13.66
N GLU A 483 -5.66 -3.50 -14.89
CA GLU A 483 -5.98 -4.30 -16.09
C GLU A 483 -5.44 -5.73 -16.05
N SER A 484 -4.22 -5.93 -15.53
CA SER A 484 -3.55 -7.24 -15.52
C SER A 484 -3.62 -8.00 -14.19
N VAL A 485 -3.86 -7.30 -13.07
CA VAL A 485 -3.85 -7.89 -11.71
C VAL A 485 -5.07 -7.49 -10.90
N ASN A 486 -6.10 -7.05 -11.58
CA ASN A 486 -7.31 -6.50 -11.00
C ASN A 486 -7.83 -7.31 -9.80
N GLY A 487 -8.03 -6.64 -8.69
CA GLY A 487 -8.63 -7.16 -7.47
C GLY A 487 -7.90 -8.34 -6.81
N ARG A 488 -6.61 -8.53 -7.10
CA ARG A 488 -5.85 -9.69 -6.61
C ARG A 488 -4.98 -9.41 -5.40
N ALA A 489 -4.69 -8.14 -5.12
CA ALA A 489 -3.88 -7.77 -3.98
C ALA A 489 -4.74 -7.50 -2.75
N GLU A 490 -4.40 -8.09 -1.61
CA GLU A 490 -5.15 -7.94 -0.36
C GLU A 490 -5.21 -6.51 0.16
N ALA A 491 -4.21 -5.73 -0.13
CA ALA A 491 -4.12 -4.34 0.32
C ALA A 491 -4.69 -3.34 -0.70
N ASN A 492 -5.58 -3.77 -1.60
CA ASN A 492 -6.26 -2.90 -2.56
C ASN A 492 -7.76 -3.10 -2.62
N GLY A 493 -8.36 -3.58 -1.55
CA GLY A 493 -9.80 -3.80 -1.46
C GLY A 493 -10.30 -3.87 -0.03
N THR A 494 -11.62 -3.94 0.09
CA THR A 494 -12.33 -3.93 1.36
C THR A 494 -12.79 -5.34 1.73
N PHE A 495 -12.59 -5.71 2.98
CA PHE A 495 -13.17 -6.90 3.58
C PHE A 495 -14.40 -6.52 4.40
N GLU A 496 -15.44 -7.33 4.30
CA GLU A 496 -16.67 -7.19 5.06
C GLU A 496 -16.86 -8.37 6.01
N TYR A 497 -17.23 -8.03 7.25
CA TYR A 497 -17.50 -8.97 8.32
C TYR A 497 -18.86 -8.70 8.93
N THR A 498 -19.53 -9.76 9.39
CA THR A 498 -20.74 -9.66 10.20
C THR A 498 -20.42 -9.87 11.68
N THR A 499 -21.10 -9.13 12.53
CA THR A 499 -20.95 -9.22 13.99
C THR A 499 -21.85 -10.31 14.61
N GLY A 500 -22.85 -10.77 13.86
CA GLY A 500 -23.91 -11.64 14.39
C GLY A 500 -24.93 -10.92 15.28
N PHE A 501 -24.77 -9.61 15.48
CA PHE A 501 -25.70 -8.78 16.23
C PHE A 501 -26.92 -8.46 15.34
N LEU A 502 -28.14 -8.68 15.89
CA LEU A 502 -29.37 -8.38 15.20
C LEU A 502 -29.92 -7.01 15.62
N ARG A 503 -30.12 -6.16 14.66
CA ARG A 503 -30.70 -4.83 14.84
C ARG A 503 -31.78 -4.60 13.78
N ARG A 504 -32.73 -3.71 14.07
CA ARG A 504 -33.78 -3.34 13.12
C ARG A 504 -33.24 -2.61 11.90
N GLU A 505 -32.22 -1.78 12.13
CA GLU A 505 -31.54 -1.01 11.08
C GLU A 505 -30.08 -1.46 10.97
N GLU A 506 -29.59 -1.51 9.75
CA GLU A 506 -28.19 -1.82 9.50
C GLU A 506 -27.29 -0.66 9.98
N LYS A 507 -26.23 -1.01 10.70
CA LYS A 507 -25.20 -0.06 11.11
C LYS A 507 -23.83 -0.67 10.82
N THR A 508 -23.05 -0.01 10.00
CA THR A 508 -21.72 -0.47 9.57
C THR A 508 -20.64 0.38 10.19
N LEU A 509 -19.63 -0.27 10.78
CA LEU A 509 -18.38 0.38 11.12
C LEU A 509 -17.48 0.34 9.89
N GLU A 510 -17.00 1.50 9.44
CA GLU A 510 -16.08 1.62 8.33
C GLU A 510 -14.69 2.02 8.84
N LEU A 511 -13.69 1.16 8.60
CA LEU A 511 -12.28 1.37 8.92
C LEU A 511 -11.49 1.27 7.60
N ILE A 512 -11.76 2.19 6.70
CA ILE A 512 -11.14 2.25 5.38
C ILE A 512 -10.00 3.25 5.41
N SER A 513 -8.81 2.76 5.08
CA SER A 513 -7.62 3.61 5.03
C SER A 513 -7.58 4.38 3.71
N PRO A 514 -7.49 5.72 3.74
CA PRO A 514 -7.25 6.52 2.54
C PRO A 514 -5.82 6.38 2.01
N TYR A 515 -4.85 6.00 2.87
CA TYR A 515 -3.49 5.69 2.43
C TYR A 515 -3.39 4.23 2.01
N ARG A 516 -2.67 3.96 0.95
CA ARG A 516 -2.60 2.66 0.28
C ARG A 516 -1.38 1.86 0.72
N ALA A 517 -1.58 0.58 1.07
CA ALA A 517 -0.50 -0.38 1.32
C ALA A 517 -0.26 -1.32 0.12
N ASP A 518 -0.88 -1.05 -0.99
CA ASP A 518 -0.93 -1.86 -2.20
C ASP A 518 0.45 -2.01 -2.84
N SER A 519 1.06 -3.16 -2.69
CA SER A 519 2.38 -3.45 -3.24
C SER A 519 2.39 -3.52 -4.78
N ILE A 520 1.28 -3.91 -5.40
CA ILE A 520 1.18 -3.94 -6.87
C ILE A 520 1.07 -2.53 -7.41
N GLY A 521 0.26 -1.66 -6.79
CA GLY A 521 0.19 -0.25 -7.16
C GLY A 521 1.55 0.45 -7.04
N ILE A 522 2.28 0.21 -5.95
CA ILE A 522 3.65 0.70 -5.79
C ILE A 522 4.55 0.22 -6.93
N GLU A 523 4.51 -1.08 -7.28
CA GLU A 523 5.30 -1.63 -8.37
C GLU A 523 4.96 -1.01 -9.73
N LEU A 524 3.67 -0.83 -10.02
CA LEU A 524 3.22 -0.25 -11.28
C LEU A 524 3.68 1.20 -11.43
N LEU A 525 3.55 2.02 -10.40
CA LEU A 525 4.03 3.40 -10.40
C LEU A 525 5.56 3.49 -10.53
N CYS A 526 6.29 2.61 -9.83
CA CYS A 526 7.74 2.53 -9.99
C CYS A 526 8.17 2.12 -11.40
N ARG A 527 7.37 1.35 -12.13
CA ARG A 527 7.65 1.02 -13.54
C ARG A 527 7.48 2.22 -14.46
N GLU A 528 6.54 3.09 -14.16
CA GLU A 528 6.41 4.34 -14.90
C GLU A 528 7.63 5.25 -14.73
N ALA A 529 8.37 5.15 -13.62
CA ALA A 529 9.59 5.92 -13.41
C ALA A 529 10.62 5.72 -14.53
N ASP A 530 10.69 4.52 -15.10
CA ASP A 530 11.63 4.16 -16.16
C ASP A 530 11.17 4.64 -17.54
N ASN A 531 9.92 5.08 -17.68
CA ASN A 531 9.38 5.58 -18.93
C ASN A 531 9.81 7.02 -19.20
N LYS A 532 10.60 7.25 -20.25
CA LYS A 532 11.07 8.59 -20.64
C LYS A 532 9.97 9.53 -21.10
N SER A 533 8.84 9.00 -21.54
CA SER A 533 7.66 9.73 -22.02
C SER A 533 6.51 9.71 -21.03
N LYS A 534 6.76 9.46 -19.74
CA LYS A 534 5.73 9.48 -18.70
C LYS A 534 5.04 10.84 -18.64
N SER A 535 3.74 10.81 -18.36
CA SER A 535 2.97 12.03 -18.12
C SER A 535 3.49 12.76 -16.88
N THR A 536 3.46 14.08 -16.90
CA THR A 536 3.74 14.91 -15.71
C THR A 536 2.54 15.04 -14.79
N ASP A 537 1.36 14.61 -15.26
CA ASP A 537 0.10 14.65 -14.51
C ASP A 537 -0.64 13.32 -14.74
N ASP A 538 -0.94 12.63 -13.69
CA ASP A 538 -1.61 11.33 -13.68
C ASP A 538 -2.66 11.29 -12.57
N SER A 539 -3.71 10.54 -12.77
CA SER A 539 -4.79 10.38 -11.78
C SER A 539 -4.33 9.82 -10.43
N SER A 540 -3.22 9.09 -10.43
CA SER A 540 -2.62 8.51 -9.21
C SER A 540 -1.74 9.48 -8.42
N ASP A 541 -1.41 10.66 -8.95
CA ASP A 541 -0.46 11.59 -8.31
C ASP A 541 -0.93 12.07 -6.92
N ASN A 542 -2.25 12.08 -6.69
CA ASN A 542 -2.83 12.40 -5.38
C ASN A 542 -2.75 11.24 -4.37
N ASP A 543 -2.38 10.04 -4.80
CA ASP A 543 -2.35 8.88 -3.92
C ASP A 543 -1.16 8.93 -2.96
N ILE A 544 -1.44 8.53 -1.73
CA ILE A 544 -0.43 8.37 -0.68
C ILE A 544 -0.30 6.89 -0.36
N PHE A 545 0.93 6.41 -0.42
CA PHE A 545 1.26 5.02 -0.09
C PHE A 545 2.03 4.93 1.22
N PHE A 546 1.95 3.78 1.87
CA PHE A 546 2.79 3.47 3.01
C PHE A 546 3.35 2.05 2.92
N VAL A 547 4.49 1.84 3.56
CA VAL A 547 5.26 0.60 3.42
C VAL A 547 5.94 0.23 4.73
N ALA A 548 5.98 -1.09 5.00
CA ALA A 548 6.77 -1.67 6.07
C ALA A 548 8.22 -1.84 5.63
N LEU A 549 9.14 -1.21 6.34
CA LEU A 549 10.56 -1.24 6.05
C LEU A 549 11.39 -1.78 7.22
N SER A 550 12.60 -2.23 6.90
CA SER A 550 13.65 -2.58 7.84
C SER A 550 14.88 -1.71 7.57
N ASP A 551 15.67 -1.43 8.59
CA ASP A 551 16.96 -0.75 8.41
C ASP A 551 18.04 -1.79 8.07
N ASP A 552 18.71 -1.62 6.94
CA ASP A 552 19.88 -2.39 6.56
C ASP A 552 21.06 -1.43 6.34
N LYS A 553 21.94 -1.33 7.35
CA LYS A 553 23.18 -0.57 7.32
C LYS A 553 23.03 0.88 6.82
N GLY A 554 21.97 1.55 7.24
CA GLY A 554 21.74 2.96 6.92
C GLY A 554 20.91 3.20 5.67
N THR A 555 20.29 2.16 5.11
CA THR A 555 19.34 2.21 4.01
C THR A 555 18.09 1.45 4.42
N TYR A 556 16.91 1.93 4.04
CA TYR A 556 15.69 1.18 4.22
C TYR A 556 15.55 0.12 3.12
N VAL A 557 15.14 -1.07 3.51
CA VAL A 557 14.78 -2.16 2.60
C VAL A 557 13.38 -2.66 2.93
N THR A 558 12.68 -3.23 1.94
CA THR A 558 11.34 -3.77 2.12
C THR A 558 11.32 -4.87 3.18
N TYR A 559 10.39 -4.79 4.13
CA TYR A 559 10.20 -5.82 5.14
C TYR A 559 9.61 -7.09 4.51
N LYS A 560 10.36 -8.18 4.52
CA LYS A 560 10.04 -9.41 3.77
C LYS A 560 9.33 -10.50 4.59
N THR A 561 9.11 -10.29 5.87
CA THR A 561 8.42 -11.28 6.70
C THR A 561 6.93 -11.28 6.39
N GLN A 562 6.30 -12.45 6.37
CA GLN A 562 4.87 -12.63 6.08
C GLN A 562 4.46 -12.15 4.67
N GLN A 563 5.08 -12.71 3.66
CA GLN A 563 4.68 -12.44 2.28
C GLN A 563 3.32 -13.07 1.97
N ILE A 564 2.48 -12.33 1.27
CA ILE A 564 1.26 -12.83 0.67
C ILE A 564 1.57 -13.24 -0.76
N THR A 565 1.13 -14.42 -1.16
CA THR A 565 1.32 -14.91 -2.53
C THR A 565 -0.01 -15.03 -3.24
N ASP A 566 -0.17 -14.35 -4.36
CA ASP A 566 -1.31 -14.52 -5.25
C ASP A 566 -1.26 -15.94 -5.85
N LYS A 567 -2.32 -16.73 -5.65
CA LYS A 567 -2.39 -18.12 -6.09
C LYS A 567 -2.37 -18.30 -7.60
N ASP A 568 -2.96 -17.36 -8.32
CA ASP A 568 -3.12 -17.47 -9.75
C ASP A 568 -1.86 -17.04 -10.51
N THR A 569 -1.24 -15.97 -10.05
CA THR A 569 -0.02 -15.44 -10.67
C THR A 569 1.25 -15.92 -9.97
N GLY A 570 1.13 -16.40 -8.72
CA GLY A 570 2.25 -16.77 -7.86
C GLY A 570 3.16 -15.59 -7.49
N VAL A 571 2.69 -14.36 -7.66
CA VAL A 571 3.43 -13.14 -7.28
C VAL A 571 3.42 -12.99 -5.77
N SER A 572 4.59 -12.82 -5.16
CA SER A 572 4.72 -12.54 -3.74
C SER A 572 4.67 -11.03 -3.50
N MET A 573 3.68 -10.59 -2.74
CA MET A 573 3.44 -9.20 -2.39
C MET A 573 4.04 -8.88 -1.03
N PHE A 574 4.52 -7.66 -0.85
CA PHE A 574 4.96 -7.15 0.44
C PHE A 574 3.81 -6.39 1.15
N ASN A 575 4.07 -5.79 2.30
CA ASN A 575 3.06 -5.12 3.15
C ASN A 575 1.97 -6.04 3.71
N ALA A 576 2.27 -7.32 3.87
CA ALA A 576 1.33 -8.30 4.39
C ALA A 576 0.75 -7.96 5.78
N LEU A 577 1.53 -7.23 6.60
CA LEU A 577 1.09 -6.75 7.92
C LEU A 577 -0.09 -5.76 7.87
N PHE A 578 -0.35 -5.19 6.71
CA PHE A 578 -1.38 -4.18 6.51
C PHE A 578 -2.57 -4.69 5.70
N ASN A 579 -2.66 -6.01 5.46
CA ASN A 579 -3.86 -6.52 4.80
C ASN A 579 -5.09 -6.39 5.72
N PRO A 580 -6.31 -6.37 5.18
CA PRO A 580 -7.54 -6.18 5.97
C PRO A 580 -7.70 -7.17 7.13
N TYR A 581 -7.23 -8.41 7.01
CA TYR A 581 -7.26 -9.37 8.10
C TYR A 581 -6.43 -8.92 9.31
N TYR A 582 -5.21 -8.41 9.07
CA TYR A 582 -4.37 -7.89 10.17
C TYR A 582 -4.89 -6.57 10.72
N LEU A 583 -5.53 -5.74 9.89
CA LEU A 583 -6.21 -4.54 10.37
C LEU A 583 -7.35 -4.89 11.33
N VAL A 584 -8.12 -5.96 11.07
CA VAL A 584 -9.10 -6.49 12.02
C VAL A 584 -8.42 -6.91 13.33
N GLN A 585 -7.27 -7.58 13.26
CA GLN A 585 -6.54 -7.99 14.46
C GLN A 585 -6.08 -6.78 15.30
N ALA A 586 -5.65 -5.71 14.66
CA ALA A 586 -5.25 -4.46 15.33
C ALA A 586 -6.43 -3.73 15.98
N ASN A 587 -7.64 -3.92 15.46
CA ASN A 587 -8.87 -3.28 15.96
C ASN A 587 -9.73 -4.18 16.87
N LYS A 588 -9.21 -5.32 17.34
CA LYS A 588 -9.98 -6.29 18.15
C LYS A 588 -10.64 -5.69 19.37
N SER A 589 -9.98 -4.78 20.04
CA SER A 589 -10.48 -4.18 21.30
C SER A 589 -11.69 -3.28 21.05
N LEU A 590 -11.71 -2.53 19.92
CA LEU A 590 -12.86 -1.76 19.48
C LEU A 590 -14.01 -2.68 19.06
N LEU A 591 -13.72 -3.66 18.21
CA LEU A 591 -14.72 -4.60 17.69
C LEU A 591 -15.32 -5.46 18.80
N GLY A 592 -14.55 -5.73 19.84
CA GLY A 592 -14.97 -6.47 21.03
C GLY A 592 -16.08 -5.79 21.84
N ILE A 593 -16.30 -4.48 21.70
CA ILE A 593 -17.42 -3.79 22.33
C ILE A 593 -18.74 -4.34 21.82
N THR A 594 -18.86 -4.58 20.48
CA THR A 594 -20.08 -5.06 19.84
C THR A 594 -20.22 -6.57 19.92
N THR A 595 -19.14 -7.32 19.69
CA THR A 595 -19.23 -8.78 19.51
C THR A 595 -18.00 -9.49 20.06
N THR A 596 -18.18 -10.73 20.48
CA THR A 596 -17.06 -11.60 20.88
C THR A 596 -16.39 -12.29 19.72
N ARG A 597 -16.96 -12.20 18.51
CA ARG A 597 -16.41 -12.78 17.28
C ARG A 597 -16.98 -12.13 16.03
N LEU A 598 -16.15 -12.00 15.03
CA LEU A 598 -16.51 -11.57 13.68
C LEU A 598 -16.51 -12.76 12.74
N ARG A 599 -17.45 -12.76 11.80
CA ARG A 599 -17.51 -13.74 10.72
C ARG A 599 -17.28 -13.04 9.39
N PHE A 600 -16.35 -13.54 8.60
CA PHE A 600 -16.10 -13.04 7.25
C PHE A 600 -17.35 -13.22 6.39
N ALA A 601 -17.80 -12.16 5.75
CA ALA A 601 -19.00 -12.13 4.89
C ALA A 601 -18.61 -12.06 3.41
N GLY A 602 -17.65 -11.23 3.05
CA GLY A 602 -17.24 -11.05 1.68
C GLY A 602 -16.08 -10.08 1.50
N THR A 603 -15.73 -9.86 0.24
CA THR A 603 -14.73 -8.88 -0.18
C THR A 603 -15.14 -8.33 -1.55
N ASP A 604 -14.81 -7.09 -1.82
CA ASP A 604 -14.94 -6.48 -3.15
C ASP A 604 -13.82 -6.89 -4.12
N MET A 605 -12.82 -7.63 -3.64
CA MET A 605 -11.76 -8.19 -4.47
C MET A 605 -12.26 -9.34 -5.33
N ASN A 606 -11.75 -9.41 -6.57
CA ASN A 606 -12.17 -10.43 -7.52
C ASN A 606 -11.62 -11.82 -7.23
N ARG A 607 -10.54 -11.93 -6.44
CA ARG A 607 -9.84 -13.19 -6.17
C ARG A 607 -9.37 -13.27 -4.73
N ASN A 608 -9.27 -14.50 -4.25
CA ASN A 608 -8.70 -14.79 -2.96
C ASN A 608 -7.17 -14.76 -3.04
N ALA A 609 -6.51 -14.16 -2.08
CA ALA A 609 -5.09 -14.33 -1.85
C ALA A 609 -4.83 -15.30 -0.72
N SER A 610 -3.60 -15.65 -0.47
CA SER A 610 -3.21 -16.56 0.61
C SER A 610 -2.04 -16.02 1.39
N ILE A 611 -2.05 -16.26 2.69
CA ILE A 611 -0.88 -16.10 3.54
C ILE A 611 -0.23 -17.47 3.67
N GLY A 612 0.97 -17.62 3.13
CA GLY A 612 1.62 -18.93 3.03
C GLY A 612 0.84 -19.87 2.09
N SER A 613 0.51 -21.07 2.58
CA SER A 613 -0.28 -22.08 1.85
C SER A 613 -1.77 -22.09 2.22
N GLU A 614 -2.19 -21.23 3.15
CA GLU A 614 -3.56 -21.25 3.69
C GLU A 614 -4.45 -20.18 3.05
N ASN A 615 -5.70 -20.57 2.81
CA ASN A 615 -6.77 -19.68 2.38
C ASN A 615 -7.37 -19.00 3.61
N ILE A 616 -7.16 -17.70 3.77
CA ILE A 616 -7.64 -16.97 4.95
C ILE A 616 -9.06 -16.40 4.81
N TYR A 617 -9.77 -16.69 3.70
CA TYR A 617 -10.98 -15.97 3.37
C TYR A 617 -12.29 -16.65 3.65
N ARG A 618 -12.34 -17.96 3.72
CA ARG A 618 -13.62 -18.64 3.92
C ARG A 618 -13.77 -19.10 5.35
N ASP A 619 -14.90 -18.76 5.93
CA ASP A 619 -15.37 -19.25 7.23
C ASP A 619 -14.48 -18.87 8.42
N VAL A 620 -13.67 -17.81 8.28
CA VAL A 620 -12.83 -17.34 9.38
C VAL A 620 -13.68 -16.61 10.41
N GLU A 621 -13.67 -17.14 11.61
CA GLU A 621 -14.14 -16.45 12.80
C GLU A 621 -12.95 -15.81 13.52
N ILE A 622 -13.03 -14.50 13.75
CA ILE A 622 -12.01 -13.74 14.48
C ILE A 622 -12.55 -13.47 15.88
N ALA A 623 -11.86 -13.97 16.89
CA ALA A 623 -12.21 -13.65 18.28
C ALA A 623 -11.84 -12.20 18.61
N THR A 624 -12.75 -11.49 19.27
CA THR A 624 -12.62 -10.09 19.68
C THR A 624 -12.77 -9.98 21.20
N SER A 625 -11.95 -10.70 21.97
CA SER A 625 -12.15 -10.88 23.40
C SER A 625 -11.72 -9.71 24.28
N ASP A 626 -10.89 -8.81 23.76
CA ASP A 626 -10.27 -7.75 24.55
C ASP A 626 -10.96 -6.40 24.37
N GLN A 627 -12.28 -6.36 24.66
CA GLN A 627 -13.05 -5.12 24.50
C GLN A 627 -12.51 -3.97 25.37
N LEU A 628 -12.62 -2.76 24.86
CA LEU A 628 -12.18 -1.54 25.53
C LEU A 628 -13.03 -1.27 26.78
N PHE A 629 -14.34 -1.35 26.61
CA PHE A 629 -15.36 -1.13 27.65
C PHE A 629 -16.61 -1.95 27.33
N ARG A 630 -17.55 -2.05 28.26
CA ARG A 630 -18.86 -2.68 28.03
C ARG A 630 -19.74 -1.78 27.17
N PRO A 631 -20.64 -2.32 26.34
CA PRO A 631 -21.58 -1.52 25.54
C PRO A 631 -22.70 -0.91 26.38
N VAL A 632 -22.35 -0.25 27.47
CA VAL A 632 -23.26 0.34 28.46
C VAL A 632 -22.78 1.74 28.81
N THR A 633 -23.69 2.69 28.81
CA THR A 633 -23.48 4.06 29.24
C THR A 633 -24.13 4.29 30.58
N TYR A 634 -23.43 4.91 31.51
CA TYR A 634 -23.94 5.44 32.76
C TYR A 634 -24.12 6.94 32.63
N SER A 635 -25.34 7.44 32.84
CA SER A 635 -25.66 8.87 32.87
C SER A 635 -26.17 9.24 34.26
N PHE A 636 -25.58 10.26 34.86
CA PHE A 636 -25.97 10.74 36.20
C PHE A 636 -25.53 12.18 36.42
N ALA A 637 -26.07 12.81 37.44
CA ALA A 637 -25.70 14.15 37.88
C ALA A 637 -25.08 14.15 39.26
N THR A 638 -24.21 15.11 39.53
CA THR A 638 -23.62 15.38 40.84
C THR A 638 -23.72 16.86 41.19
N GLY A 639 -23.73 17.18 42.47
CA GLY A 639 -23.59 18.57 42.92
C GLY A 639 -22.29 19.20 42.37
N ASN A 640 -22.34 20.50 42.12
CA ASN A 640 -21.30 21.25 41.40
C ASN A 640 -20.04 21.59 42.24
N PHE A 641 -19.78 20.86 43.28
CA PHE A 641 -18.67 21.11 44.22
C PHE A 641 -17.39 20.31 43.90
N LYS A 642 -17.48 19.26 43.07
CA LYS A 642 -16.30 18.48 42.66
C LYS A 642 -15.53 19.15 41.55
N ASP A 643 -14.22 19.11 41.65
CA ASP A 643 -13.34 19.48 40.55
C ASP A 643 -13.36 18.42 39.45
N LEU A 644 -13.21 18.87 38.20
CA LEU A 644 -13.01 17.97 37.08
C LEU A 644 -11.69 17.21 37.23
N PRO A 645 -11.58 15.98 36.67
CA PRO A 645 -10.32 15.26 36.62
C PRO A 645 -9.20 16.06 35.96
N LEU A 646 -7.98 15.92 36.47
CA LEU A 646 -6.80 16.56 35.90
C LEU A 646 -6.47 15.92 34.51
N PRO A 647 -5.88 16.66 33.55
CA PRO A 647 -5.63 16.21 32.21
C PRO A 647 -4.86 14.88 32.12
N GLU A 648 -3.87 14.69 32.98
CA GLU A 648 -3.07 13.46 33.03
C GLU A 648 -3.84 12.22 33.48
N LYS A 649 -5.03 12.41 34.08
CA LYS A 649 -5.91 11.33 34.54
C LYS A 649 -7.17 11.12 33.70
N TRP A 650 -7.43 11.97 32.72
CA TRP A 650 -8.67 11.92 31.93
C TRP A 650 -8.97 10.53 31.32
N ASN A 651 -7.95 9.80 30.96
CA ASN A 651 -8.09 8.48 30.36
C ASN A 651 -8.30 7.34 31.38
N GLY A 652 -8.36 7.67 32.67
CA GLY A 652 -8.60 6.73 33.75
C GLY A 652 -10.08 6.52 34.06
N LEU A 653 -10.34 5.73 35.10
CA LEU A 653 -11.67 5.34 35.57
C LEU A 653 -12.26 6.39 36.53
N VAL A 654 -13.50 6.76 36.28
CA VAL A 654 -14.37 7.39 37.30
C VAL A 654 -15.04 6.26 38.07
N LYS A 655 -14.91 6.31 39.43
CA LYS A 655 -15.49 5.35 40.36
C LYS A 655 -16.60 6.02 41.13
N PHE A 656 -17.77 5.38 41.22
CA PHE A 656 -18.90 5.89 41.97
C PHE A 656 -19.72 4.75 42.59
N THR A 657 -20.52 5.09 43.60
CA THR A 657 -21.42 4.15 44.24
C THR A 657 -22.85 4.69 44.14
N PHE A 658 -23.80 3.86 43.74
CA PHE A 658 -25.22 4.19 43.70
C PHE A 658 -26.03 2.97 44.20
N ASP A 659 -26.96 3.17 45.11
CA ASP A 659 -27.73 2.14 45.76
C ASP A 659 -26.88 1.01 46.39
N GLY A 660 -25.73 1.37 46.97
CA GLY A 660 -24.80 0.43 47.57
C GLY A 660 -23.99 -0.40 46.56
N VAL A 661 -24.15 -0.20 45.26
CA VAL A 661 -23.41 -0.88 44.19
C VAL A 661 -22.31 0.02 43.66
N ARG A 662 -21.05 -0.42 43.80
CA ARG A 662 -19.90 0.27 43.24
C ARG A 662 -19.84 0.02 41.74
N ARG A 663 -19.68 1.10 40.93
CA ARG A 663 -19.56 1.08 39.48
C ARG A 663 -18.32 1.87 39.06
N THR A 664 -17.82 1.51 37.87
CA THR A 664 -16.66 2.16 37.29
C THR A 664 -16.88 2.38 35.80
N GLY A 665 -16.42 3.50 35.26
CA GLY A 665 -16.55 3.78 33.84
C GLY A 665 -15.50 4.77 33.38
N PHE A 666 -15.27 4.77 32.07
CA PHE A 666 -14.42 5.74 31.39
C PHE A 666 -15.24 6.97 30.99
N ILE A 667 -14.63 8.13 31.02
CA ILE A 667 -15.28 9.38 30.62
C ILE A 667 -15.68 9.29 29.16
N ARG A 668 -16.98 9.43 28.88
CA ARG A 668 -17.53 9.72 27.57
C ARG A 668 -17.73 11.22 27.42
N LYS A 669 -18.46 11.81 28.40
CA LYS A 669 -18.76 13.24 28.46
C LYS A 669 -18.96 13.68 29.89
N ILE A 670 -18.41 14.83 30.25
CA ILE A 670 -18.70 15.54 31.51
C ILE A 670 -19.02 16.97 31.12
N MET A 671 -20.17 17.47 31.60
CA MET A 671 -20.57 18.85 31.44
C MET A 671 -20.65 19.53 32.81
N LYS A 672 -19.79 20.50 33.00
CA LYS A 672 -19.75 21.25 34.25
C LYS A 672 -20.07 22.72 34.04
N ASN A 673 -21.15 23.15 34.62
CA ASN A 673 -21.47 24.56 34.69
C ASN A 673 -20.96 25.13 36.04
N TYR A 674 -20.46 26.34 36.03
CA TYR A 674 -19.91 26.99 37.22
C TYR A 674 -20.93 27.77 38.08
N SER A 675 -22.21 27.70 37.73
CA SER A 675 -23.29 28.20 38.58
C SER A 675 -23.46 27.30 39.80
N LEU A 676 -23.69 27.90 40.97
CA LEU A 676 -23.96 27.16 42.22
C LEU A 676 -25.32 26.44 42.23
N GLU A 677 -26.21 26.81 41.29
CA GLU A 677 -27.59 26.27 41.17
C GLU A 677 -27.69 25.12 40.17
N THR A 678 -26.59 24.77 39.50
CA THR A 678 -26.58 23.73 38.48
C THR A 678 -25.81 22.48 38.97
N GLU A 679 -26.07 21.36 38.28
CA GLU A 679 -25.41 20.10 38.53
C GLU A 679 -24.31 19.84 37.47
N THR A 680 -23.34 19.02 37.80
CA THR A 680 -22.39 18.47 36.83
C THR A 680 -22.97 17.19 36.25
N GLU A 681 -23.12 17.13 34.92
CA GLU A 681 -23.63 15.97 34.21
C GLU A 681 -22.48 15.05 33.81
N TRP A 682 -22.70 13.74 33.98
CA TRP A 682 -21.71 12.69 33.70
C TRP A 682 -22.28 11.66 32.74
N GLN A 683 -21.55 11.33 31.74
CA GLN A 683 -21.77 10.17 30.88
C GLN A 683 -20.47 9.34 30.84
N LEU A 684 -20.58 8.07 31.21
CA LEU A 684 -19.43 7.17 31.31
C LEU A 684 -19.72 5.88 30.56
N TRP A 685 -18.75 5.39 29.82
CA TRP A 685 -18.80 4.01 29.33
C TRP A 685 -18.42 3.05 30.46
N ALA A 686 -19.25 2.05 30.71
CA ALA A 686 -19.01 1.08 31.79
C ALA A 686 -17.70 0.31 31.56
N SER A 687 -16.83 0.27 32.58
CA SER A 687 -15.61 -0.55 32.49
C SER A 687 -15.93 -2.04 32.52
N LEU A 688 -14.97 -2.86 32.14
CA LEU A 688 -15.06 -4.32 32.19
C LEU A 688 -15.18 -4.83 33.63
#